data_f02a4bdd7db761c312a495c45d02c2cf
#
_entry.id   f02a4bdd7db761c312a495c45d02c2cf
#
_cell.length_a   1.000
_cell.length_b   1.000
_cell.length_c   1.000
_cell.angle_alpha   90.00
_cell.angle_beta   90.00
_cell.angle_gamma   90.00
#
_symmetry.space_group_name_H-M   'P 1'
#
loop_
_entity.id
_entity.type
_entity.pdbx_description
1 polymer ?
#
loop_
_entity_poly.entity_id
_entity_poly.type
_entity_poly.pdbx_seq_one_letter_code
_entity_poly.pdbx_strand_id
1 'polypeptide(L)'
;MKTENQYINRELSWLKFNARVLQEAADERVPLLERLRFAGIFSNNLDEFFKVRYATVKRVAMNETSDKELGVHAKELLEEITKEVILLQDQSLKIIASITKELEKEQIFIVDEKTLLPEHESFVNTYFYNKVRPALFTIILNDLEMFPQLKDDVAYLAVKMTLKEEDEKASGIEKFFSSRVYKEKIQYALIELPTTLDRFIELPQIGDKHYIIMLDDVIRFCLHKIFNIFNYESLTANMIKITRDAELDIDDDLSKSFIEKISTSVEDRRKGEPVRFVYDKMIDKDTLQFLFEKMGIVKTDSVIPGGRYHNRRDFMSFPSLGRKDLTYPPIQPLPVQGLTSDESLLKKIAEKDYLQYTPYHTFSNIIWFLREAALDPKVKSVKITIYRLAKNSQVVNSLINAVKNGKQVTVQIELQARFDEESNIRYAEQLKAEGVKLIFGVRGLKVHSKICVIERKEGKELKRYGFISTGNFNESTAKIYTDYTLFTANQEILKEVNKVFNFFDTNYNVQKFKYLIVSPHYTKKQLKHLIDEEIKNAKAGKEAYIKLKMNNITSYKMIDKLYEASRAGVKIQMIVRGICCLVPDIEGMSENIEVISIVDKFLEHPRLFIFGNGGTPKVYISSADWMTRNISFRVEVGCPIYDKTIQQELIDTFEISWADNVKARIINKAQDNTYRPHTTPALRSQVALYEYYQHKNKLTE
;
A
#
# COMPACT_ATOMS: atom_id res chain seq x y z
N MET A 1 9.63 35.48 -6.84
CA MET A 1 9.11 34.57 -7.87
C MET A 1 9.78 33.23 -7.71
N LYS A 2 9.11 32.20 -7.16
CA LYS A 2 9.57 30.80 -7.27
C LYS A 2 9.28 30.38 -8.69
N THR A 3 10.31 30.09 -9.46
CA THR A 3 10.18 29.68 -10.85
C THR A 3 9.39 28.38 -10.95
N GLU A 4 8.34 28.33 -11.76
CA GLU A 4 7.45 27.18 -12.04
C GLU A 4 8.17 25.88 -12.45
N ASN A 5 9.46 25.91 -12.66
CA ASN A 5 10.29 24.80 -13.11
C ASN A 5 11.16 24.12 -12.01
N GLN A 6 11.01 24.52 -10.74
CA GLN A 6 11.92 24.04 -9.68
C GLN A 6 11.45 22.75 -9.01
N TYR A 7 10.18 22.41 -9.12
CA TYR A 7 9.59 21.21 -8.52
C TYR A 7 8.57 20.57 -9.45
N ILE A 8 8.44 19.25 -9.31
CA ILE A 8 7.36 18.49 -9.95
C ILE A 8 6.17 18.45 -9.01
N ASN A 9 4.96 18.63 -9.57
CA ASN A 9 3.74 18.50 -8.79
C ASN A 9 3.62 17.09 -8.17
N ARG A 10 3.25 17.06 -6.92
CA ARG A 10 3.22 15.84 -6.12
C ARG A 10 2.19 14.82 -6.60
N GLU A 11 1.01 15.27 -6.99
CA GLU A 11 -0.10 14.45 -7.44
C GLU A 11 0.18 13.85 -8.80
N LEU A 12 0.72 14.65 -9.71
CA LEU A 12 1.15 14.21 -11.04
C LEU A 12 2.32 13.23 -10.95
N SER A 13 3.31 13.51 -10.10
CA SER A 13 4.40 12.58 -9.84
C SER A 13 3.91 11.24 -9.29
N TRP A 14 2.86 11.25 -8.46
CA TRP A 14 2.23 10.03 -7.98
C TRP A 14 1.59 9.22 -9.12
N LEU A 15 0.90 9.89 -10.06
CA LEU A 15 0.33 9.22 -11.23
C LEU A 15 1.41 8.61 -12.12
N LYS A 16 2.54 9.31 -12.31
CA LYS A 16 3.71 8.77 -13.03
C LYS A 16 4.33 7.56 -12.32
N PHE A 17 4.35 7.54 -10.99
CA PHE A 17 4.70 6.34 -10.24
C PHE A 17 3.74 5.19 -10.54
N ASN A 18 2.43 5.42 -10.52
CA ASN A 18 1.46 4.38 -10.80
C ASN A 18 1.53 3.90 -12.28
N ALA A 19 1.92 4.78 -13.19
CA ALA A 19 2.24 4.42 -14.58
C ALA A 19 3.43 3.45 -14.65
N ARG A 20 4.48 3.58 -13.78
CA ARG A 20 5.57 2.59 -13.68
C ARG A 20 5.08 1.21 -13.25
N VAL A 21 4.10 1.17 -12.35
CA VAL A 21 3.47 -0.11 -11.96
C VAL A 21 2.72 -0.73 -13.15
N LEU A 22 2.02 0.10 -13.94
CA LEU A 22 1.34 -0.37 -15.15
C LEU A 22 2.31 -0.85 -16.24
N GLN A 23 3.51 -0.26 -16.33
CA GLN A 23 4.56 -0.74 -17.23
C GLN A 23 4.98 -2.18 -16.93
N GLU A 24 4.98 -2.62 -15.67
CA GLU A 24 5.25 -4.02 -15.34
C GLU A 24 4.18 -4.97 -15.89
N ALA A 25 2.92 -4.53 -15.95
CA ALA A 25 1.86 -5.29 -16.59
C ALA A 25 2.03 -5.36 -18.13
N ALA A 26 2.66 -4.38 -18.74
CA ALA A 26 2.93 -4.32 -20.17
C ALA A 26 4.24 -5.04 -20.56
N ASP A 27 5.16 -5.26 -19.63
CA ASP A 27 6.50 -5.82 -19.89
C ASP A 27 6.42 -7.34 -20.10
N GLU A 28 6.65 -7.79 -21.33
CA GLU A 28 6.62 -9.22 -21.71
C GLU A 28 7.69 -10.07 -21.00
N ARG A 29 8.71 -9.45 -20.40
CA ARG A 29 9.71 -10.14 -19.57
C ARG A 29 9.17 -10.54 -18.20
N VAL A 30 8.02 -9.99 -17.80
CA VAL A 30 7.30 -10.35 -16.56
C VAL A 30 6.45 -11.58 -16.84
N PRO A 31 6.44 -12.61 -15.98
CA PRO A 31 5.58 -13.78 -16.14
C PRO A 31 4.10 -13.40 -16.29
N LEU A 32 3.38 -14.09 -17.15
CA LEU A 32 2.06 -13.67 -17.64
C LEU A 32 1.02 -13.42 -16.53
N LEU A 33 0.95 -14.30 -15.52
CA LEU A 33 0.03 -14.11 -14.38
C LEU A 33 0.45 -12.97 -13.46
N GLU A 34 1.74 -12.68 -13.38
CA GLU A 34 2.22 -11.53 -12.61
C GLU A 34 1.90 -10.22 -13.33
N ARG A 35 1.92 -10.18 -14.67
CA ARG A 35 1.47 -9.00 -15.44
C ARG A 35 0.03 -8.66 -15.09
N LEU A 36 -0.85 -9.66 -15.00
CA LEU A 36 -2.24 -9.47 -14.59
C LEU A 36 -2.34 -8.94 -13.15
N ARG A 37 -1.53 -9.47 -12.23
CA ARG A 37 -1.44 -8.99 -10.84
C ARG A 37 -0.95 -7.53 -10.76
N PHE A 38 0.03 -7.14 -11.58
CA PHE A 38 0.47 -5.74 -11.66
C PHE A 38 -0.63 -4.80 -12.16
N ALA A 39 -1.47 -5.24 -13.11
CA ALA A 39 -2.66 -4.49 -13.51
C ALA A 39 -3.66 -4.34 -12.35
N GLY A 40 -3.76 -5.35 -11.49
CA GLY A 40 -4.51 -5.29 -10.23
C GLY A 40 -3.93 -4.28 -9.24
N ILE A 41 -2.62 -4.29 -9.03
CA ILE A 41 -1.91 -3.33 -8.16
C ILE A 41 -2.10 -1.91 -8.66
N PHE A 42 -1.96 -1.67 -9.98
CA PHE A 42 -2.24 -0.37 -10.58
C PHE A 42 -3.64 0.15 -10.23
N SER A 43 -4.65 -0.71 -10.37
CA SER A 43 -6.05 -0.36 -10.06
C SER A 43 -6.26 -0.05 -8.58
N ASN A 44 -5.69 -0.87 -7.69
CA ASN A 44 -5.76 -0.66 -6.24
C ASN A 44 -5.11 0.66 -5.81
N ASN A 45 -3.94 0.94 -6.36
CA ASN A 45 -3.24 2.21 -6.11
C ASN A 45 -4.07 3.41 -6.56
N LEU A 46 -4.72 3.31 -7.72
CA LEU A 46 -5.56 4.38 -8.25
C LEU A 46 -6.79 4.63 -7.37
N ASP A 47 -7.41 3.56 -6.86
CA ASP A 47 -8.52 3.68 -5.91
C ASP A 47 -8.07 4.43 -4.63
N GLU A 48 -6.91 4.08 -4.06
CA GLU A 48 -6.34 4.78 -2.90
C GLU A 48 -6.03 6.25 -3.20
N PHE A 49 -5.53 6.55 -4.40
CA PHE A 49 -5.28 7.92 -4.83
C PHE A 49 -6.55 8.77 -4.82
N PHE A 50 -7.65 8.25 -5.37
CA PHE A 50 -8.92 8.97 -5.36
C PHE A 50 -9.46 9.20 -3.96
N LYS A 51 -9.42 8.19 -3.11
CA LYS A 51 -9.90 8.27 -1.73
C LYS A 51 -9.18 9.31 -0.87
N VAL A 52 -7.92 9.57 -1.18
CA VAL A 52 -7.04 10.33 -0.29
C VAL A 52 -6.56 11.63 -0.95
N ARG A 53 -5.96 11.51 -2.13
CA ARG A 53 -5.26 12.64 -2.74
C ARG A 53 -6.19 13.50 -3.58
N TYR A 54 -6.93 12.84 -4.47
CA TYR A 54 -7.92 13.54 -5.27
C TYR A 54 -9.00 14.21 -4.39
N ALA A 55 -9.50 13.50 -3.38
CA ALA A 55 -10.44 14.03 -2.40
C ALA A 55 -9.92 15.31 -1.72
N THR A 56 -8.64 15.32 -1.31
CA THR A 56 -8.02 16.52 -0.70
C THR A 56 -7.97 17.68 -1.68
N VAL A 57 -7.54 17.48 -2.94
CA VAL A 57 -7.48 18.53 -3.97
C VAL A 57 -8.90 19.04 -4.29
N LYS A 58 -9.89 18.13 -4.39
CA LYS A 58 -11.30 18.48 -4.62
C LYS A 58 -11.84 19.39 -3.53
N ARG A 59 -11.58 19.08 -2.25
CA ARG A 59 -12.00 19.94 -1.13
C ARG A 59 -11.40 21.34 -1.21
N VAL A 60 -10.11 21.46 -1.55
CA VAL A 60 -9.47 22.76 -1.74
C VAL A 60 -10.10 23.54 -2.91
N ALA A 61 -10.40 22.86 -4.03
CA ALA A 61 -11.02 23.47 -5.20
C ALA A 61 -12.46 23.96 -4.96
N MET A 62 -13.19 23.30 -4.02
CA MET A 62 -14.59 23.62 -3.70
C MET A 62 -14.73 24.61 -2.54
N ASN A 63 -13.74 24.74 -1.66
CA ASN A 63 -13.76 25.70 -0.57
C ASN A 63 -13.59 27.11 -1.10
N GLU A 64 -14.68 27.90 -1.06
CA GLU A 64 -14.71 29.33 -1.44
C GLU A 64 -13.99 30.25 -0.42
N THR A 65 -13.36 29.70 0.62
CA THR A 65 -12.77 30.45 1.70
C THR A 65 -11.36 30.97 1.39
N SER A 66 -11.23 32.29 1.42
CA SER A 66 -10.06 33.14 1.66
C SER A 66 -8.94 33.21 0.63
N ASP A 67 -8.65 32.19 -0.17
CA ASP A 67 -7.59 32.26 -1.19
C ASP A 67 -8.12 31.78 -2.56
N LYS A 68 -8.68 32.76 -3.30
CA LYS A 68 -9.24 32.50 -4.67
C LYS A 68 -8.19 31.95 -5.62
N GLU A 69 -6.93 32.36 -5.47
CA GLU A 69 -5.81 31.92 -6.32
C GLU A 69 -5.49 30.45 -6.09
N LEU A 70 -5.48 29.98 -4.82
CA LEU A 70 -5.29 28.58 -4.47
C LEU A 70 -6.42 27.69 -5.00
N GLY A 71 -7.67 28.17 -4.98
CA GLY A 71 -8.84 27.47 -5.50
C GLY A 71 -8.80 27.30 -7.03
N VAL A 72 -8.34 28.29 -7.77
CA VAL A 72 -8.16 28.23 -9.24
C VAL A 72 -7.10 27.21 -9.61
N HIS A 73 -5.92 27.26 -8.98
CA HIS A 73 -4.86 26.27 -9.21
C HIS A 73 -5.27 24.83 -8.86
N ALA A 74 -6.12 24.66 -7.84
CA ALA A 74 -6.63 23.33 -7.50
C ALA A 74 -7.61 22.80 -8.56
N LYS A 75 -8.43 23.64 -9.19
CA LYS A 75 -9.32 23.24 -10.29
C LYS A 75 -8.54 22.84 -11.54
N GLU A 76 -7.54 23.62 -11.93
CA GLU A 76 -6.63 23.30 -13.03
C GLU A 76 -5.92 21.95 -12.79
N LEU A 77 -5.42 21.74 -11.58
CA LEU A 77 -4.79 20.47 -11.20
C LEU A 77 -5.76 19.29 -11.25
N LEU A 78 -7.03 19.46 -10.86
CA LEU A 78 -8.05 18.41 -10.98
C LEU A 78 -8.29 18.02 -12.43
N GLU A 79 -8.30 18.98 -13.34
CA GLU A 79 -8.45 18.72 -14.78
C GLU A 79 -7.24 17.95 -15.34
N GLU A 80 -6.02 18.34 -14.96
CA GLU A 80 -4.80 17.62 -15.36
C GLU A 80 -4.77 16.20 -14.82
N ILE A 81 -5.11 16.02 -13.53
CA ILE A 81 -5.23 14.68 -12.90
C ILE A 81 -6.24 13.83 -13.67
N THR A 82 -7.41 14.40 -13.99
CA THR A 82 -8.49 13.67 -14.66
C THR A 82 -8.06 13.22 -16.05
N LYS A 83 -7.41 14.09 -16.83
CA LYS A 83 -6.85 13.76 -18.15
C LYS A 83 -5.85 12.62 -18.07
N GLU A 84 -4.88 12.71 -17.17
CA GLU A 84 -3.86 11.68 -17.00
C GLU A 84 -4.47 10.34 -16.55
N VAL A 85 -5.44 10.36 -15.64
CA VAL A 85 -6.14 9.16 -15.19
C VAL A 85 -6.90 8.47 -16.32
N ILE A 86 -7.61 9.22 -17.18
CA ILE A 86 -8.33 8.66 -18.32
C ILE A 86 -7.36 7.96 -19.27
N LEU A 87 -6.21 8.59 -19.57
CA LEU A 87 -5.16 7.99 -20.41
C LEU A 87 -4.62 6.69 -19.81
N LEU A 88 -4.28 6.69 -18.52
CA LEU A 88 -3.75 5.51 -17.83
C LEU A 88 -4.79 4.38 -17.75
N GLN A 89 -6.06 4.71 -17.58
CA GLN A 89 -7.14 3.70 -17.59
C GLN A 89 -7.34 3.08 -18.97
N ASP A 90 -7.30 3.86 -20.04
CA ASP A 90 -7.39 3.33 -21.41
C ASP A 90 -6.19 2.42 -21.72
N GLN A 91 -4.99 2.83 -21.34
CA GLN A 91 -3.79 1.98 -21.45
C GLN A 91 -3.96 0.67 -20.67
N SER A 92 -4.44 0.72 -19.43
CA SER A 92 -4.69 -0.45 -18.60
C SER A 92 -5.69 -1.42 -19.24
N LEU A 93 -6.75 -0.90 -19.87
CA LEU A 93 -7.71 -1.73 -20.61
C LEU A 93 -7.06 -2.47 -21.78
N LYS A 94 -6.25 -1.76 -22.57
CA LYS A 94 -5.52 -2.35 -23.72
C LYS A 94 -4.54 -3.43 -23.26
N ILE A 95 -3.80 -3.18 -22.18
CA ILE A 95 -2.84 -4.13 -21.61
C ILE A 95 -3.57 -5.39 -21.11
N ILE A 96 -4.66 -5.25 -20.36
CA ILE A 96 -5.45 -6.39 -19.88
C ILE A 96 -6.01 -7.20 -21.07
N ALA A 97 -6.51 -6.55 -22.10
CA ALA A 97 -6.99 -7.23 -23.31
C ALA A 97 -5.88 -8.01 -24.03
N SER A 98 -4.65 -7.46 -24.05
CA SER A 98 -3.48 -8.17 -24.58
C SER A 98 -3.14 -9.41 -23.73
N ILE A 99 -3.08 -9.24 -22.41
CA ILE A 99 -2.81 -10.33 -21.47
C ILE A 99 -3.86 -11.45 -21.62
N THR A 100 -5.14 -11.10 -21.73
CA THR A 100 -6.21 -12.09 -21.93
C THR A 100 -5.99 -12.95 -23.20
N LYS A 101 -5.58 -12.31 -24.31
CA LYS A 101 -5.25 -13.04 -25.53
C LYS A 101 -4.02 -13.94 -25.39
N GLU A 102 -3.05 -13.53 -24.57
CA GLU A 102 -1.87 -14.35 -24.28
C GLU A 102 -2.24 -15.54 -23.38
N LEU A 103 -3.15 -15.36 -22.41
CA LEU A 103 -3.70 -16.45 -21.59
C LEU A 103 -4.40 -17.53 -22.44
N GLU A 104 -5.15 -17.13 -23.47
CA GLU A 104 -5.78 -18.07 -24.40
C GLU A 104 -4.76 -18.97 -25.10
N LYS A 105 -3.59 -18.43 -25.48
CA LYS A 105 -2.48 -19.22 -26.05
C LYS A 105 -1.92 -20.24 -25.04
N GLU A 106 -1.97 -19.89 -23.76
CA GLU A 106 -1.56 -20.75 -22.64
C GLU A 106 -2.70 -21.69 -22.17
N GLN A 107 -3.77 -21.83 -22.99
CA GLN A 107 -4.95 -22.67 -22.73
C GLN A 107 -5.71 -22.22 -21.43
N ILE A 108 -5.66 -20.93 -21.09
CA ILE A 108 -6.39 -20.34 -19.98
C ILE A 108 -7.43 -19.36 -20.55
N PHE A 109 -8.71 -19.65 -20.36
CA PHE A 109 -9.82 -18.91 -20.95
C PHE A 109 -10.63 -18.21 -19.86
N ILE A 110 -10.76 -16.88 -19.96
CA ILE A 110 -11.68 -16.11 -19.12
C ILE A 110 -12.98 -15.99 -19.91
N VAL A 111 -14.04 -16.65 -19.43
CA VAL A 111 -15.35 -16.68 -20.07
C VAL A 111 -16.33 -15.78 -19.33
N ASP A 112 -17.32 -15.27 -20.05
CA ASP A 112 -18.45 -14.51 -19.50
C ASP A 112 -19.76 -15.30 -19.67
N GLU A 113 -20.91 -14.72 -19.26
CA GLU A 113 -22.21 -15.34 -19.35
C GLU A 113 -22.67 -15.63 -20.79
N LYS A 114 -22.03 -15.02 -21.80
CA LYS A 114 -22.36 -15.21 -23.23
C LYS A 114 -21.49 -16.27 -23.90
N THR A 115 -20.28 -16.43 -23.37
CA THR A 115 -19.26 -17.36 -23.90
C THR A 115 -19.10 -18.59 -23.04
N LEU A 116 -19.94 -18.75 -22.00
CA LEU A 116 -19.99 -19.93 -21.15
C LEU A 116 -20.35 -21.17 -21.99
N LEU A 117 -19.57 -22.22 -21.82
CA LEU A 117 -19.81 -23.49 -22.54
C LEU A 117 -20.95 -24.28 -21.88
N PRO A 118 -21.76 -25.03 -22.66
CA PRO A 118 -22.86 -25.83 -22.11
C PRO A 118 -22.43 -26.81 -21.00
N GLU A 119 -21.23 -27.38 -21.13
CA GLU A 119 -20.65 -28.30 -20.14
C GLU A 119 -20.45 -27.62 -18.75
N HIS A 120 -20.30 -26.30 -18.70
CA HIS A 120 -20.11 -25.56 -17.49
C HIS A 120 -21.41 -25.07 -16.82
N GLU A 121 -22.52 -25.04 -17.56
CA GLU A 121 -23.78 -24.48 -17.06
C GLU A 121 -24.28 -25.16 -15.77
N SER A 122 -24.18 -26.50 -15.70
CA SER A 122 -24.59 -27.24 -14.51
C SER A 122 -23.76 -26.86 -13.28
N PHE A 123 -22.44 -26.70 -13.46
CA PHE A 123 -21.54 -26.26 -12.40
C PHE A 123 -21.89 -24.83 -11.93
N VAL A 124 -22.03 -23.90 -12.90
CA VAL A 124 -22.35 -22.49 -12.60
C VAL A 124 -23.69 -22.37 -11.86
N ASN A 125 -24.69 -23.13 -12.30
CA ASN A 125 -25.99 -23.18 -11.65
C ASN A 125 -25.88 -23.70 -10.20
N THR A 126 -25.16 -24.79 -10.00
CA THR A 126 -24.93 -25.38 -8.67
C THR A 126 -24.16 -24.43 -7.76
N TYR A 127 -23.11 -23.80 -8.28
CA TYR A 127 -22.33 -22.79 -7.55
C TYR A 127 -23.19 -21.59 -7.16
N PHE A 128 -24.03 -21.11 -8.09
CA PHE A 128 -24.96 -20.01 -7.83
C PHE A 128 -25.89 -20.34 -6.67
N TYR A 129 -26.57 -21.49 -6.72
CA TYR A 129 -27.53 -21.86 -5.66
C TYR A 129 -26.89 -22.05 -4.29
N ASN A 130 -25.71 -22.70 -4.26
CA ASN A 130 -25.08 -23.10 -3.01
C ASN A 130 -24.22 -22.00 -2.37
N LYS A 131 -23.64 -21.12 -3.17
CA LYS A 131 -22.68 -20.12 -2.69
C LYS A 131 -23.13 -18.68 -2.95
N VAL A 132 -23.56 -18.37 -4.17
CA VAL A 132 -23.81 -16.97 -4.57
C VAL A 132 -25.16 -16.49 -4.03
N ARG A 133 -26.24 -17.24 -4.30
CA ARG A 133 -27.60 -16.84 -3.89
C ARG A 133 -27.76 -16.52 -2.41
N PRO A 134 -27.21 -17.30 -1.46
CA PRO A 134 -27.29 -16.98 -0.04
C PRO A 134 -26.55 -15.71 0.38
N ALA A 135 -25.58 -15.25 -0.43
CA ALA A 135 -24.73 -14.10 -0.15
C ALA A 135 -25.20 -12.82 -0.89
N LEU A 136 -26.23 -12.91 -1.74
CA LEU A 136 -26.71 -11.78 -2.53
C LEU A 136 -27.56 -10.79 -1.74
N PHE A 137 -27.29 -9.51 -1.95
CA PHE A 137 -28.18 -8.42 -1.57
C PHE A 137 -28.70 -7.74 -2.83
N THR A 138 -30.02 -7.79 -3.03
CA THR A 138 -30.70 -7.18 -4.18
C THR A 138 -31.69 -6.12 -3.68
N ILE A 139 -31.60 -4.92 -4.22
CA ILE A 139 -32.42 -3.77 -3.81
C ILE A 139 -33.16 -3.25 -5.03
N ILE A 140 -34.49 -3.17 -4.97
CA ILE A 140 -35.33 -2.51 -5.98
C ILE A 140 -35.35 -1.03 -5.67
N LEU A 141 -35.10 -0.19 -6.68
CA LEU A 141 -34.82 1.24 -6.50
C LEU A 141 -36.02 2.17 -6.71
N ASN A 142 -37.01 1.77 -7.54
CA ASN A 142 -38.07 2.67 -7.98
C ASN A 142 -38.90 3.24 -6.85
N ASP A 143 -39.29 2.37 -5.90
CA ASP A 143 -40.21 2.72 -4.81
C ASP A 143 -39.48 3.21 -3.54
N LEU A 144 -38.17 3.37 -3.58
CA LEU A 144 -37.41 3.86 -2.43
C LEU A 144 -37.51 5.38 -2.30
N GLU A 145 -37.94 5.85 -1.12
CA GLU A 145 -37.92 7.27 -0.76
C GLU A 145 -36.48 7.84 -0.73
N MET A 146 -35.56 7.05 -0.19
CA MET A 146 -34.14 7.41 -0.16
C MET A 146 -33.29 6.34 -0.84
N PHE A 147 -32.30 6.79 -1.65
CA PHE A 147 -31.37 5.89 -2.27
C PHE A 147 -30.49 5.19 -1.23
N PRO A 148 -30.25 3.86 -1.35
CA PRO A 148 -29.45 3.13 -0.39
C PRO A 148 -28.02 3.61 -0.36
N GLN A 149 -27.42 3.68 0.82
CA GLN A 149 -26.03 4.04 0.97
C GLN A 149 -25.13 2.92 0.41
N LEU A 150 -24.52 3.17 -0.74
CA LEU A 150 -23.57 2.22 -1.33
C LEU A 150 -22.29 2.17 -0.52
N LYS A 151 -21.79 0.96 -0.30
CA LYS A 151 -20.51 0.73 0.38
C LYS A 151 -19.35 1.15 -0.51
N ASP A 152 -18.34 1.71 0.11
CA ASP A 152 -17.07 1.96 -0.55
C ASP A 152 -16.35 0.64 -0.84
N ASP A 153 -15.53 0.60 -1.90
CA ASP A 153 -14.77 -0.61 -2.32
C ASP A 153 -15.60 -1.81 -2.83
N VAL A 154 -16.91 -1.69 -2.90
CA VAL A 154 -17.80 -2.71 -3.44
C VAL A 154 -18.25 -2.32 -4.84
N ALA A 155 -18.33 -3.29 -5.73
CA ALA A 155 -18.93 -3.12 -7.04
C ALA A 155 -20.39 -3.56 -6.98
N TYR A 156 -21.21 -2.92 -7.78
CA TYR A 156 -22.64 -3.18 -7.89
C TYR A 156 -23.01 -3.47 -9.34
N LEU A 157 -23.98 -4.35 -9.54
CA LEU A 157 -24.67 -4.48 -10.84
C LEU A 157 -25.92 -3.62 -10.79
N ALA A 158 -25.95 -2.59 -11.62
CA ALA A 158 -27.17 -1.81 -11.89
C ALA A 158 -27.99 -2.58 -12.93
N VAL A 159 -29.14 -3.06 -12.51
CA VAL A 159 -30.04 -3.87 -13.31
C VAL A 159 -31.19 -2.99 -13.79
N LYS A 160 -31.44 -3.03 -15.10
CA LYS A 160 -32.63 -2.48 -15.72
C LYS A 160 -33.51 -3.63 -16.18
N MET A 161 -34.75 -3.61 -15.77
CA MET A 161 -35.76 -4.59 -16.07
C MET A 161 -36.94 -3.91 -16.78
N THR A 162 -37.25 -4.34 -17.99
CA THR A 162 -38.45 -3.87 -18.72
C THR A 162 -39.55 -4.90 -18.50
N LEU A 163 -40.63 -4.48 -17.83
CA LEU A 163 -41.77 -5.35 -17.55
C LEU A 163 -42.63 -5.53 -18.80
N LYS A 164 -43.21 -6.71 -18.96
CA LYS A 164 -44.19 -6.95 -20.01
C LYS A 164 -45.47 -6.17 -19.70
N GLU A 165 -46.14 -5.72 -20.73
CA GLU A 165 -47.49 -5.15 -20.59
C GLU A 165 -48.44 -6.27 -20.13
N GLU A 166 -49.31 -5.94 -19.14
CA GLU A 166 -50.26 -6.92 -18.67
C GLU A 166 -51.30 -7.20 -19.76
N ASP A 167 -51.49 -8.50 -20.06
CA ASP A 167 -52.62 -8.92 -20.85
C ASP A 167 -53.90 -8.71 -20.00
N GLU A 168 -54.79 -7.80 -20.43
CA GLU A 168 -56.07 -7.49 -19.75
C GLU A 168 -56.94 -8.74 -19.52
N LYS A 169 -56.57 -9.88 -20.11
CA LYS A 169 -57.30 -11.15 -20.06
C LYS A 169 -56.76 -12.15 -19.00
N ALA A 170 -55.75 -11.82 -18.21
CA ALA A 170 -55.26 -12.70 -17.16
C ALA A 170 -56.30 -12.85 -16.03
N SER A 171 -56.72 -14.05 -15.72
CA SER A 171 -57.72 -14.34 -14.69
C SER A 171 -57.11 -15.07 -13.48
N GLY A 172 -57.62 -14.79 -12.28
CA GLY A 172 -57.35 -15.58 -11.08
C GLY A 172 -56.06 -15.25 -10.34
N ILE A 173 -55.32 -16.26 -9.92
CA ILE A 173 -54.11 -16.18 -9.09
C ILE A 173 -52.99 -15.33 -9.74
N GLU A 174 -52.89 -15.33 -11.04
CA GLU A 174 -51.92 -14.51 -11.80
C GLU A 174 -52.19 -13.01 -11.59
N LYS A 175 -53.49 -12.60 -11.52
CA LYS A 175 -53.86 -11.21 -11.25
C LYS A 175 -53.58 -10.77 -9.80
N PHE A 176 -53.55 -11.71 -8.85
CA PHE A 176 -53.22 -11.42 -7.45
C PHE A 176 -51.73 -11.18 -7.25
N PHE A 177 -50.85 -11.84 -8.04
CA PHE A 177 -49.42 -11.61 -8.03
C PHE A 177 -48.99 -10.48 -8.96
N SER A 178 -49.73 -10.19 -10.04
CA SER A 178 -49.52 -9.05 -10.93
C SER A 178 -50.04 -7.74 -10.38
N SER A 179 -51.00 -7.78 -9.46
CA SER A 179 -51.66 -6.59 -8.85
C SER A 179 -50.82 -5.84 -7.78
N ARG A 180 -49.58 -6.22 -7.52
CA ARG A 180 -48.59 -5.28 -7.01
C ARG A 180 -48.18 -4.35 -8.14
N VAL A 181 -48.99 -3.35 -8.35
CA VAL A 181 -48.92 -2.30 -9.36
C VAL A 181 -47.55 -1.64 -9.30
N TYR A 182 -46.60 -2.13 -10.13
CA TYR A 182 -45.47 -1.31 -10.47
C TYR A 182 -46.00 -0.19 -11.38
N LYS A 183 -46.00 1.03 -10.87
CA LYS A 183 -46.50 2.21 -11.61
C LYS A 183 -45.71 2.49 -12.89
N GLU A 184 -44.49 1.94 -13.01
CA GLU A 184 -43.56 2.20 -14.10
C GLU A 184 -43.21 0.90 -14.84
N LYS A 185 -43.22 0.95 -16.17
CA LYS A 185 -42.84 -0.17 -17.06
C LYS A 185 -41.39 -0.58 -16.88
N ILE A 186 -40.52 0.36 -16.46
CA ILE A 186 -39.11 0.12 -16.25
C ILE A 186 -38.83 0.07 -14.75
N GLN A 187 -38.24 -1.03 -14.30
CA GLN A 187 -37.78 -1.20 -12.93
C GLN A 187 -36.25 -1.24 -12.88
N TYR A 188 -35.70 -0.58 -11.87
CA TYR A 188 -34.27 -0.57 -11.60
C TYR A 188 -33.96 -1.29 -10.31
N ALA A 189 -32.88 -2.07 -10.32
CA ALA A 189 -32.38 -2.73 -9.13
C ALA A 189 -30.86 -2.61 -9.02
N LEU A 190 -30.36 -2.76 -7.80
CA LEU A 190 -28.94 -2.93 -7.53
C LEU A 190 -28.67 -4.31 -6.92
N ILE A 191 -27.68 -5.00 -7.42
CA ILE A 191 -27.14 -6.20 -6.81
C ILE A 191 -25.74 -5.87 -6.29
N GLU A 192 -25.56 -5.99 -4.96
CA GLU A 192 -24.23 -5.88 -4.34
C GLU A 192 -23.42 -7.13 -4.64
N LEU A 193 -22.19 -6.99 -5.17
CA LEU A 193 -21.31 -8.12 -5.35
C LEU A 193 -20.76 -8.60 -4.01
N PRO A 194 -20.99 -9.89 -3.65
CA PRO A 194 -20.51 -10.44 -2.39
C PRO A 194 -18.98 -10.39 -2.28
N THR A 195 -18.46 -9.70 -1.26
CA THR A 195 -17.01 -9.62 -0.98
C THR A 195 -16.50 -10.81 -0.17
N THR A 196 -17.38 -11.68 0.28
CA THR A 196 -17.06 -12.91 1.03
C THR A 196 -16.77 -14.11 0.12
N LEU A 197 -17.04 -13.97 -1.17
CA LEU A 197 -16.78 -14.98 -2.21
C LEU A 197 -15.61 -14.58 -3.07
N ASP A 198 -14.91 -15.59 -3.60
CA ASP A 198 -13.84 -15.37 -4.57
C ASP A 198 -14.39 -14.75 -5.84
N ARG A 199 -13.64 -13.78 -6.40
CA ARG A 199 -14.03 -13.09 -7.61
C ARG A 199 -13.87 -13.93 -8.86
N PHE A 200 -12.87 -14.83 -8.88
CA PHE A 200 -12.54 -15.72 -9.97
C PHE A 200 -12.94 -17.14 -9.60
N ILE A 201 -13.83 -17.72 -10.35
CA ILE A 201 -14.33 -19.08 -10.16
C ILE A 201 -13.69 -19.97 -11.23
N GLU A 202 -12.92 -20.95 -10.79
CA GLU A 202 -12.37 -21.98 -11.66
C GLU A 202 -13.49 -22.95 -12.06
N LEU A 203 -13.71 -23.07 -13.35
CA LEU A 203 -14.68 -24.00 -13.92
C LEU A 203 -14.02 -25.38 -14.14
N PRO A 204 -14.79 -26.47 -14.23
CA PRO A 204 -14.25 -27.79 -14.57
C PRO A 204 -13.41 -27.73 -15.84
N GLN A 205 -12.25 -28.36 -15.82
CA GLN A 205 -11.37 -28.46 -16.99
C GLN A 205 -12.02 -29.28 -18.12
N ILE A 206 -11.75 -28.87 -19.36
CA ILE A 206 -12.13 -29.63 -20.55
C ILE A 206 -10.84 -29.91 -21.32
N GLY A 207 -10.36 -31.17 -21.25
CA GLY A 207 -9.03 -31.54 -21.74
C GLY A 207 -7.94 -30.78 -20.96
N ASP A 208 -7.00 -30.16 -21.68
CA ASP A 208 -5.91 -29.36 -21.08
C ASP A 208 -6.28 -27.89 -20.89
N LYS A 209 -7.56 -27.52 -21.11
CA LYS A 209 -8.01 -26.12 -21.05
C LYS A 209 -8.56 -25.78 -19.68
N HIS A 210 -8.06 -24.69 -19.13
CA HIS A 210 -8.56 -24.09 -17.89
C HIS A 210 -9.57 -22.98 -18.23
N TYR A 211 -10.69 -22.97 -17.53
CA TYR A 211 -11.73 -21.96 -17.72
C TYR A 211 -11.98 -21.23 -16.40
N ILE A 212 -12.11 -19.93 -16.49
CA ILE A 212 -12.38 -19.06 -15.34
C ILE A 212 -13.55 -18.16 -15.70
N ILE A 213 -14.54 -18.08 -14.79
CA ILE A 213 -15.63 -17.11 -14.89
C ILE A 213 -15.56 -16.14 -13.72
N MET A 214 -15.90 -14.87 -13.98
CA MET A 214 -15.99 -13.89 -12.90
C MET A 214 -17.32 -14.02 -12.15
N LEU A 215 -17.32 -13.75 -10.85
CA LEU A 215 -18.53 -13.78 -10.01
C LEU A 215 -19.66 -12.92 -10.58
N ASP A 216 -19.31 -11.78 -11.18
CA ASP A 216 -20.25 -10.89 -11.87
C ASP A 216 -21.02 -11.61 -12.98
N ASP A 217 -20.33 -12.44 -13.75
CA ASP A 217 -20.91 -13.13 -14.89
C ASP A 217 -21.70 -14.36 -14.47
N VAL A 218 -21.32 -14.99 -13.33
CA VAL A 218 -22.18 -15.98 -12.69
C VAL A 218 -23.52 -15.35 -12.28
N ILE A 219 -23.48 -14.14 -11.72
CA ILE A 219 -24.69 -13.40 -11.35
C ILE A 219 -25.49 -13.01 -12.59
N ARG A 220 -24.82 -12.49 -13.65
CA ARG A 220 -25.49 -12.12 -14.91
C ARG A 220 -26.14 -13.34 -15.59
N PHE A 221 -25.45 -14.47 -15.62
CA PHE A 221 -26.02 -15.73 -16.14
C PHE A 221 -27.29 -16.14 -15.40
N CYS A 222 -27.34 -15.90 -14.09
CA CYS A 222 -28.44 -16.29 -13.23
C CYS A 222 -29.47 -15.17 -12.95
N LEU A 223 -29.42 -14.02 -13.64
CA LEU A 223 -30.37 -12.91 -13.42
C LEU A 223 -31.83 -13.36 -13.52
N HIS A 224 -32.14 -14.24 -14.46
CA HIS A 224 -33.47 -14.80 -14.64
C HIS A 224 -33.99 -15.59 -13.42
N LYS A 225 -33.08 -16.11 -12.59
CA LYS A 225 -33.41 -16.82 -11.35
C LYS A 225 -33.56 -15.87 -10.16
N ILE A 226 -32.85 -14.73 -10.19
CA ILE A 226 -32.94 -13.70 -9.16
C ILE A 226 -34.28 -12.95 -9.28
N PHE A 227 -34.66 -12.61 -10.50
CA PHE A 227 -35.85 -11.82 -10.82
C PHE A 227 -37.04 -12.64 -11.34
N ASN A 228 -37.10 -13.93 -11.03
CA ASN A 228 -38.12 -14.86 -11.51
C ASN A 228 -39.56 -14.54 -11.05
N ILE A 229 -39.71 -13.67 -10.05
CA ILE A 229 -41.02 -13.21 -9.58
C ILE A 229 -41.63 -12.09 -10.44
N PHE A 230 -40.83 -11.51 -11.34
CA PHE A 230 -41.24 -10.42 -12.24
C PHE A 230 -41.56 -10.97 -13.64
N ASN A 231 -42.64 -10.45 -14.22
CA ASN A 231 -42.94 -10.74 -15.63
C ASN A 231 -42.25 -9.68 -16.53
N TYR A 232 -41.05 -9.96 -16.97
CA TYR A 232 -40.22 -9.02 -17.74
C TYR A 232 -40.04 -9.45 -19.20
N GLU A 233 -39.79 -8.45 -20.06
CA GLU A 233 -39.44 -8.62 -21.45
C GLU A 233 -37.89 -8.69 -21.63
N SER A 234 -37.18 -7.83 -20.89
CA SER A 234 -35.75 -7.75 -20.97
C SER A 234 -35.09 -7.47 -19.60
N LEU A 235 -33.89 -8.00 -19.42
CA LEU A 235 -33.02 -7.78 -18.27
C LEU A 235 -31.62 -7.41 -18.75
N THR A 236 -31.09 -6.30 -18.25
CA THR A 236 -29.68 -5.92 -18.48
C THR A 236 -29.02 -5.58 -17.14
N ALA A 237 -27.72 -5.86 -17.03
CA ALA A 237 -26.96 -5.59 -15.81
C ALA A 237 -25.58 -5.02 -16.14
N ASN A 238 -25.35 -3.79 -15.76
CA ASN A 238 -24.12 -3.07 -15.97
C ASN A 238 -23.44 -2.75 -14.65
N MET A 239 -22.12 -2.80 -14.62
CA MET A 239 -21.38 -2.56 -13.40
C MET A 239 -21.24 -1.08 -13.10
N ILE A 240 -21.42 -0.72 -11.82
CA ILE A 240 -21.11 0.58 -11.26
C ILE A 240 -20.25 0.44 -10.00
N LYS A 241 -19.48 1.48 -9.70
CA LYS A 241 -18.68 1.58 -8.48
C LYS A 241 -18.60 3.02 -8.02
N ILE A 242 -18.74 3.22 -6.71
CA ILE A 242 -18.53 4.51 -6.07
C ILE A 242 -17.24 4.47 -5.24
N THR A 243 -16.57 5.61 -5.15
CA THR A 243 -15.43 5.82 -4.24
C THR A 243 -15.71 7.08 -3.43
N ARG A 244 -15.56 6.99 -2.10
CA ARG A 244 -15.80 8.08 -1.16
C ARG A 244 -14.50 8.62 -0.60
N ASP A 245 -14.56 9.81 -0.01
CA ASP A 245 -13.44 10.37 0.76
C ASP A 245 -13.13 9.47 1.95
N ALA A 246 -11.84 9.12 2.12
CA ALA A 246 -11.39 8.24 3.20
C ALA A 246 -10.73 9.02 4.36
N GLU A 247 -10.88 10.32 4.43
CA GLU A 247 -10.36 11.10 5.55
C GLU A 247 -11.18 10.82 6.82
N LEU A 248 -10.46 10.60 7.93
CA LEU A 248 -11.07 10.44 9.24
C LEU A 248 -11.18 11.82 9.88
N ASP A 249 -12.37 12.25 10.16
CA ASP A 249 -12.62 13.38 11.05
C ASP A 249 -12.79 12.84 12.47
N ILE A 250 -11.90 13.23 13.39
CA ILE A 250 -11.90 12.72 14.76
C ILE A 250 -12.54 13.77 15.66
N ASP A 251 -13.66 13.39 16.24
CA ASP A 251 -14.40 14.18 17.21
C ASP A 251 -13.52 14.60 18.40
N ASP A 252 -13.56 15.88 18.77
CA ASP A 252 -12.85 16.46 19.92
C ASP A 252 -13.58 16.21 21.26
N ASP A 253 -14.69 15.45 21.28
CA ASP A 253 -15.43 15.14 22.50
C ASP A 253 -14.55 14.48 23.57
N LEU A 254 -14.31 15.17 24.65
CA LEU A 254 -13.46 14.74 25.76
C LEU A 254 -14.05 13.59 26.59
N SER A 255 -15.33 13.29 26.44
CA SER A 255 -16.02 12.24 27.19
C SER A 255 -15.81 10.83 26.63
N LYS A 256 -15.44 10.72 25.33
CA LYS A 256 -15.22 9.44 24.64
C LYS A 256 -13.76 8.99 24.72
N SER A 257 -13.56 7.70 24.87
CA SER A 257 -12.22 7.11 24.75
C SER A 257 -11.65 7.27 23.33
N PHE A 258 -10.32 7.25 23.19
CA PHE A 258 -9.69 7.38 21.87
C PHE A 258 -10.09 6.26 20.91
N ILE A 259 -10.31 5.03 21.42
CA ILE A 259 -10.81 3.89 20.63
C ILE A 259 -12.21 4.16 20.11
N GLU A 260 -13.12 4.64 20.96
CA GLU A 260 -14.50 4.97 20.57
C GLU A 260 -14.53 6.07 19.51
N LYS A 261 -13.70 7.12 19.66
CA LYS A 261 -13.57 8.18 18.65
C LYS A 261 -13.15 7.65 17.29
N ILE A 262 -12.13 6.79 17.25
CA ILE A 262 -11.66 6.18 15.99
C ILE A 262 -12.75 5.27 15.40
N SER A 263 -13.42 4.46 16.22
CA SER A 263 -14.51 3.60 15.74
C SER A 263 -15.66 4.41 15.12
N THR A 264 -16.08 5.49 15.78
CA THR A 264 -17.10 6.40 15.26
C THR A 264 -16.65 7.05 13.94
N SER A 265 -15.43 7.58 13.89
CA SER A 265 -14.89 8.18 12.67
C SER A 265 -14.78 7.18 11.50
N VAL A 266 -14.46 5.92 11.78
CA VAL A 266 -14.45 4.86 10.76
C VAL A 266 -15.86 4.58 10.23
N GLU A 267 -16.88 4.60 11.08
CA GLU A 267 -18.29 4.48 10.68
C GLU A 267 -18.75 5.70 9.87
N ASP A 268 -18.41 6.91 10.30
CA ASP A 268 -18.78 8.15 9.61
C ASP A 268 -18.11 8.29 8.25
N ARG A 269 -16.86 7.78 8.10
CA ARG A 269 -16.17 7.70 6.80
C ARG A 269 -16.99 6.93 5.77
N ARG A 270 -17.76 5.90 6.19
CA ARG A 270 -18.64 5.15 5.29
C ARG A 270 -19.77 6.03 4.72
N LYS A 271 -20.08 7.14 5.37
CA LYS A 271 -21.09 8.14 4.95
C LYS A 271 -20.49 9.32 4.19
N GLY A 272 -19.15 9.34 3.96
CA GLY A 272 -18.43 10.42 3.30
C GLY A 272 -18.95 10.75 1.89
N GLU A 273 -18.68 11.96 1.41
CA GLU A 273 -19.12 12.40 0.08
C GLU A 273 -18.50 11.55 -1.04
N PRO A 274 -19.25 11.29 -2.12
CA PRO A 274 -18.70 10.66 -3.32
C PRO A 274 -17.60 11.52 -3.93
N VAL A 275 -16.46 10.91 -4.24
CA VAL A 275 -15.36 11.58 -4.94
C VAL A 275 -15.15 11.05 -6.34
N ARG A 276 -15.68 9.86 -6.64
CA ARG A 276 -15.57 9.22 -7.94
C ARG A 276 -16.73 8.25 -8.17
N PHE A 277 -17.31 8.30 -9.35
CA PHE A 277 -18.29 7.32 -9.84
C PHE A 277 -17.75 6.69 -11.13
N VAL A 278 -17.61 5.37 -11.14
CA VAL A 278 -17.18 4.61 -12.32
C VAL A 278 -18.33 3.73 -12.79
N TYR A 279 -18.59 3.73 -14.09
CA TYR A 279 -19.68 2.97 -14.67
C TYR A 279 -19.23 2.24 -15.95
N ASP A 280 -19.87 1.12 -16.25
CA ASP A 280 -19.70 0.42 -17.52
C ASP A 280 -20.18 1.32 -18.67
N LYS A 281 -19.29 1.65 -19.60
CA LYS A 281 -19.63 2.53 -20.75
C LYS A 281 -20.75 1.99 -21.63
N MET A 282 -21.10 0.71 -21.50
CA MET A 282 -22.19 0.05 -22.23
C MET A 282 -23.54 0.22 -21.52
N ILE A 283 -23.60 0.84 -20.34
CA ILE A 283 -24.85 1.16 -19.63
C ILE A 283 -25.71 2.08 -20.49
N ASP A 284 -27.01 1.86 -20.56
CA ASP A 284 -27.89 2.74 -21.29
C ASP A 284 -28.08 4.09 -20.59
N LYS A 285 -28.36 5.14 -21.36
CA LYS A 285 -28.45 6.51 -20.86
C LYS A 285 -29.53 6.71 -19.83
N ASP A 286 -30.65 6.01 -19.95
CA ASP A 286 -31.78 6.15 -19.02
C ASP A 286 -31.43 5.61 -17.64
N THR A 287 -30.77 4.43 -17.62
CA THR A 287 -30.27 3.84 -16.37
C THR A 287 -29.23 4.76 -15.70
N LEU A 288 -28.30 5.32 -16.50
CA LEU A 288 -27.27 6.20 -15.97
C LEU A 288 -27.88 7.49 -15.40
N GLN A 289 -28.83 8.07 -16.11
CA GLN A 289 -29.53 9.29 -15.67
C GLN A 289 -30.33 9.02 -14.39
N PHE A 290 -31.09 7.93 -14.34
CA PHE A 290 -31.82 7.52 -13.15
C PHE A 290 -30.91 7.40 -11.92
N LEU A 291 -29.75 6.76 -12.09
CA LEU A 291 -28.78 6.62 -11.01
C LEU A 291 -28.22 7.97 -10.56
N PHE A 292 -27.89 8.88 -11.50
CA PHE A 292 -27.38 10.20 -11.15
C PHE A 292 -28.39 11.03 -10.37
N GLU A 293 -29.65 11.02 -10.79
CA GLU A 293 -30.74 11.74 -10.10
C GLU A 293 -30.96 11.19 -8.69
N LYS A 294 -31.06 9.86 -8.55
CA LYS A 294 -31.31 9.19 -7.26
C LYS A 294 -30.12 9.30 -6.29
N MET A 295 -28.88 9.32 -6.81
CA MET A 295 -27.66 9.40 -6.00
C MET A 295 -27.20 10.84 -5.74
N GLY A 296 -27.84 11.84 -6.33
CA GLY A 296 -27.42 13.24 -6.23
C GLY A 296 -26.04 13.52 -6.85
N ILE A 297 -25.62 12.74 -7.86
CA ILE A 297 -24.34 12.94 -8.54
C ILE A 297 -24.42 14.17 -9.44
N VAL A 298 -23.54 15.14 -9.20
CA VAL A 298 -23.47 16.40 -9.93
C VAL A 298 -22.31 16.41 -10.93
N LYS A 299 -22.36 17.33 -11.91
CA LYS A 299 -21.34 17.45 -12.97
C LYS A 299 -19.90 17.70 -12.46
N THR A 300 -19.75 18.19 -11.25
CA THR A 300 -18.45 18.42 -10.59
C THR A 300 -17.82 17.15 -10.03
N ASP A 301 -18.57 16.05 -9.98
CA ASP A 301 -18.05 14.77 -9.51
C ASP A 301 -17.21 14.09 -10.59
N SER A 302 -16.22 13.32 -10.18
CA SER A 302 -15.39 12.55 -11.11
C SER A 302 -16.19 11.35 -11.64
N VAL A 303 -16.90 11.57 -12.74
CA VAL A 303 -17.69 10.55 -13.43
C VAL A 303 -16.86 9.95 -14.55
N ILE A 304 -16.50 8.68 -14.45
CA ILE A 304 -15.53 8.03 -15.33
C ILE A 304 -16.17 6.82 -16.04
N PRO A 305 -16.27 6.85 -17.37
CA PRO A 305 -16.65 5.68 -18.14
C PRO A 305 -15.55 4.61 -18.05
N GLY A 306 -15.92 3.42 -17.62
CA GLY A 306 -15.03 2.29 -17.47
C GLY A 306 -15.32 1.16 -18.45
N GLY A 307 -14.68 0.01 -18.25
CA GLY A 307 -14.99 -1.24 -18.95
C GLY A 307 -16.12 -1.99 -18.25
N ARG A 308 -16.39 -3.21 -18.77
CA ARG A 308 -17.39 -4.12 -18.23
C ARG A 308 -17.18 -4.49 -16.76
N TYR A 309 -15.92 -4.62 -16.34
CA TYR A 309 -15.54 -5.00 -14.97
C TYR A 309 -14.89 -3.84 -14.24
N HIS A 310 -15.35 -3.62 -13.01
CA HIS A 310 -14.72 -2.73 -12.04
C HIS A 310 -14.04 -3.56 -10.93
N ASN A 311 -13.39 -2.90 -9.95
CA ASN A 311 -12.58 -3.59 -8.94
C ASN A 311 -11.47 -4.47 -9.55
N ARG A 312 -10.79 -3.97 -10.57
CA ARG A 312 -9.66 -4.72 -11.20
C ARG A 312 -8.53 -5.03 -10.23
N ARG A 313 -8.50 -4.41 -9.04
CA ARG A 313 -7.62 -4.83 -7.94
C ARG A 313 -7.73 -6.33 -7.63
N ASP A 314 -8.88 -6.95 -7.90
CA ASP A 314 -9.12 -8.37 -7.66
C ASP A 314 -8.20 -9.25 -8.51
N PHE A 315 -7.65 -8.74 -9.63
CA PHE A 315 -6.61 -9.45 -10.40
C PHE A 315 -5.34 -9.79 -9.59
N MET A 316 -5.10 -9.11 -8.44
CA MET A 316 -4.03 -9.51 -7.52
C MET A 316 -4.22 -10.92 -6.96
N SER A 317 -5.48 -11.40 -6.88
CA SER A 317 -5.86 -12.73 -6.42
C SER A 317 -6.20 -13.70 -7.56
N PHE A 318 -5.85 -13.36 -8.80
CA PHE A 318 -6.07 -14.27 -9.93
C PHE A 318 -5.37 -15.61 -9.67
N PRO A 319 -6.09 -16.76 -9.83
CA PRO A 319 -5.58 -18.07 -9.48
C PRO A 319 -4.36 -18.45 -10.33
N SER A 320 -3.43 -19.17 -9.74
CA SER A 320 -2.21 -19.60 -10.44
C SER A 320 -2.43 -20.85 -11.31
N LEU A 321 -3.53 -21.57 -11.11
CA LEU A 321 -3.92 -22.78 -11.88
C LEU A 321 -2.83 -23.86 -11.91
N GLY A 322 -1.93 -23.87 -10.93
CA GLY A 322 -0.78 -24.76 -10.90
C GLY A 322 0.36 -24.39 -11.88
N ARG A 323 0.20 -23.34 -12.71
CA ARG A 323 1.14 -22.89 -13.75
C ARG A 323 2.29 -22.06 -13.12
N LYS A 324 3.26 -22.77 -12.56
CA LYS A 324 4.47 -22.15 -11.97
C LYS A 324 5.33 -21.42 -13.00
N ASP A 325 5.27 -21.82 -14.24
CA ASP A 325 5.95 -21.20 -15.39
C ASP A 325 5.43 -19.78 -15.70
N LEU A 326 4.16 -19.49 -15.37
CA LEU A 326 3.52 -18.20 -15.59
C LEU A 326 3.58 -17.25 -14.36
N THR A 327 4.29 -17.63 -13.32
CA THR A 327 4.50 -16.84 -12.11
C THR A 327 5.98 -16.63 -11.81
N TYR A 328 6.31 -15.64 -11.01
CA TYR A 328 7.68 -15.53 -10.50
C TYR A 328 8.07 -16.76 -9.68
N PRO A 329 9.26 -17.32 -9.89
CA PRO A 329 9.74 -18.39 -9.03
C PRO A 329 9.77 -17.92 -7.57
N PRO A 330 9.26 -18.74 -6.64
CA PRO A 330 9.36 -18.41 -5.22
C PRO A 330 10.83 -18.40 -4.80
N ILE A 331 11.23 -17.39 -4.02
CA ILE A 331 12.52 -17.43 -3.34
C ILE A 331 12.33 -18.06 -1.95
N GLN A 332 13.30 -18.86 -1.52
CA GLN A 332 13.38 -19.30 -0.14
C GLN A 332 14.17 -18.26 0.66
N PRO A 333 13.58 -17.63 1.70
CA PRO A 333 14.33 -16.71 2.54
C PRO A 333 15.54 -17.38 3.17
N LEU A 334 16.69 -16.73 3.08
CA LEU A 334 17.95 -17.21 3.61
C LEU A 334 18.04 -16.97 5.13
N PRO A 335 18.81 -17.75 5.89
CA PRO A 335 19.19 -17.36 7.24
C PRO A 335 20.08 -16.12 7.21
N VAL A 336 20.04 -15.32 8.27
CA VAL A 336 21.05 -14.27 8.48
C VAL A 336 22.33 -14.95 8.95
N GLN A 337 23.43 -14.65 8.29
CA GLN A 337 24.74 -15.21 8.61
C GLN A 337 25.09 -15.06 10.10
N GLY A 338 25.34 -16.18 10.77
CA GLY A 338 25.68 -16.23 12.20
C GLY A 338 24.49 -16.13 13.17
N LEU A 339 23.25 -16.03 12.67
CA LEU A 339 22.03 -16.18 13.44
C LEU A 339 21.38 -17.52 13.10
N THR A 340 21.54 -18.51 13.97
CA THR A 340 20.91 -19.84 13.86
C THR A 340 19.83 -19.99 14.92
N SER A 341 18.83 -20.83 14.65
CA SER A 341 17.74 -21.11 15.60
C SER A 341 18.17 -21.89 16.84
N ASP A 342 19.37 -22.53 16.82
CA ASP A 342 19.84 -23.46 17.82
C ASP A 342 20.62 -22.76 18.93
N GLU A 343 20.90 -21.48 18.77
CA GLU A 343 21.64 -20.69 19.75
C GLU A 343 20.81 -19.49 20.24
N SER A 344 21.15 -19.00 21.44
CA SER A 344 20.51 -17.81 21.99
C SER A 344 20.77 -16.59 21.10
N LEU A 345 19.72 -16.01 20.56
CA LEU A 345 19.78 -14.79 19.73
C LEU A 345 20.30 -13.61 20.55
N LEU A 346 19.90 -13.51 21.83
CA LEU A 346 20.36 -12.44 22.72
C LEU A 346 21.86 -12.54 23.00
N LYS A 347 22.43 -13.75 23.10
CA LYS A 347 23.89 -13.92 23.21
C LYS A 347 24.60 -13.43 21.97
N LYS A 348 24.12 -13.84 20.79
CA LYS A 348 24.72 -13.42 19.49
C LYS A 348 24.69 -11.91 19.32
N ILE A 349 23.55 -11.29 19.63
CA ILE A 349 23.41 -9.82 19.55
C ILE A 349 24.29 -9.09 20.58
N ALA A 350 24.60 -9.74 21.72
CA ALA A 350 25.53 -9.19 22.70
C ALA A 350 26.99 -9.10 22.17
N GLU A 351 27.35 -9.99 21.24
CA GLU A 351 28.72 -10.08 20.68
C GLU A 351 28.92 -9.07 19.56
N LYS A 352 27.92 -8.90 18.67
CA LYS A 352 27.96 -7.97 17.53
C LYS A 352 26.56 -7.65 17.01
N ASP A 353 26.46 -6.59 16.23
CA ASP A 353 25.24 -6.24 15.51
C ASP A 353 24.98 -7.20 14.33
N TYR A 354 23.70 -7.37 13.96
CA TYR A 354 23.29 -8.18 12.81
C TYR A 354 22.29 -7.39 11.95
N LEU A 355 22.46 -7.50 10.63
CA LEU A 355 21.53 -6.91 9.65
C LEU A 355 20.69 -8.02 9.01
N GLN A 356 19.38 -7.83 9.04
CA GLN A 356 18.42 -8.65 8.31
C GLN A 356 17.85 -7.79 7.16
N TYR A 357 17.73 -8.37 5.98
CA TYR A 357 17.10 -7.73 4.81
C TYR A 357 16.02 -8.62 4.24
N THR A 358 14.74 -8.37 4.60
CA THR A 358 13.59 -9.08 4.05
C THR A 358 13.32 -8.59 2.61
N PRO A 359 12.75 -9.43 1.73
CA PRO A 359 12.38 -10.84 1.87
C PRO A 359 13.53 -11.80 1.62
N TYR A 360 14.75 -11.32 1.37
CA TYR A 360 15.92 -12.17 1.11
C TYR A 360 16.30 -13.01 2.33
N HIS A 361 16.19 -12.42 3.53
CA HIS A 361 16.33 -13.12 4.81
C HIS A 361 14.98 -13.44 5.44
N THR A 362 14.95 -14.50 6.24
CA THR A 362 13.77 -14.92 6.98
C THR A 362 13.31 -13.87 7.99
N PHE A 363 12.01 -13.60 8.06
CA PHE A 363 11.41 -12.76 9.10
C PHE A 363 11.44 -13.40 10.49
N SER A 364 11.66 -14.71 10.55
CA SER A 364 11.59 -15.52 11.78
C SER A 364 12.49 -15.02 12.91
N ASN A 365 13.60 -14.34 12.59
CA ASN A 365 14.51 -13.79 13.61
C ASN A 365 13.82 -12.80 14.56
N ILE A 366 12.87 -11.99 14.05
CA ILE A 366 12.08 -11.07 14.88
C ILE A 366 11.19 -11.87 15.84
N ILE A 367 10.58 -12.95 15.36
CA ILE A 367 9.73 -13.81 16.18
C ILE A 367 10.57 -14.55 17.23
N TRP A 368 11.75 -15.08 16.86
CA TRP A 368 12.66 -15.75 17.79
C TRP A 368 13.15 -14.81 18.87
N PHE A 369 13.55 -13.57 18.51
CA PHE A 369 13.92 -12.55 19.48
C PHE A 369 12.81 -12.31 20.53
N LEU A 370 11.57 -12.13 20.09
CA LEU A 370 10.44 -11.89 20.97
C LEU A 370 10.09 -13.13 21.82
N ARG A 371 10.21 -14.33 21.26
CA ARG A 371 9.98 -15.59 22.00
C ARG A 371 11.07 -15.85 23.02
N GLU A 372 12.33 -15.63 22.68
CA GLU A 372 13.43 -15.75 23.63
C GLU A 372 13.27 -14.70 24.76
N ALA A 373 12.93 -13.47 24.42
CA ALA A 373 12.65 -12.44 25.42
C ALA A 373 11.47 -12.81 26.34
N ALA A 374 10.46 -13.50 25.82
CA ALA A 374 9.34 -13.98 26.63
C ALA A 374 9.76 -15.08 27.63
N LEU A 375 10.65 -15.98 27.23
CA LEU A 375 11.05 -17.13 28.02
C LEU A 375 12.22 -16.86 28.97
N ASP A 376 13.15 -15.95 28.65
CA ASP A 376 14.33 -15.67 29.44
C ASP A 376 13.93 -15.04 30.81
N PRO A 377 14.21 -15.69 31.95
CA PRO A 377 13.84 -15.20 33.28
C PRO A 377 14.53 -13.88 33.68
N LYS A 378 15.64 -13.56 33.00
CA LYS A 378 16.39 -12.31 33.24
C LYS A 378 15.76 -11.12 32.53
N VAL A 379 14.95 -11.32 31.48
CA VAL A 379 14.21 -10.24 30.80
C VAL A 379 13.12 -9.72 31.73
N LYS A 380 13.05 -8.38 31.89
CA LYS A 380 12.12 -7.71 32.78
C LYS A 380 11.03 -6.98 32.01
N SER A 381 11.40 -6.35 30.90
CA SER A 381 10.46 -5.58 30.08
C SER A 381 10.67 -5.77 28.58
N VAL A 382 9.59 -5.63 27.83
CA VAL A 382 9.56 -5.60 26.36
C VAL A 382 8.76 -4.37 25.93
N LYS A 383 9.33 -3.52 25.07
CA LYS A 383 8.66 -2.37 24.50
C LYS A 383 8.76 -2.44 22.97
N ILE A 384 7.64 -2.30 22.27
CA ILE A 384 7.59 -2.41 20.81
C ILE A 384 6.55 -1.44 20.22
N THR A 385 6.85 -0.94 19.01
CA THR A 385 5.88 -0.16 18.22
C THR A 385 5.18 -1.07 17.21
N ILE A 386 3.88 -0.87 17.03
CA ILE A 386 3.05 -1.59 16.08
C ILE A 386 2.28 -0.58 15.22
N TYR A 387 2.41 -0.72 13.89
CA TYR A 387 1.69 0.08 12.91
C TYR A 387 0.69 -0.77 12.10
N ARG A 388 1.09 -1.93 11.62
CA ARG A 388 0.29 -2.93 10.88
C ARG A 388 0.71 -4.32 11.26
N LEU A 389 -0.26 -5.20 11.47
CA LEU A 389 -0.06 -6.60 11.83
C LEU A 389 -0.62 -7.53 10.77
N ALA A 390 -0.04 -8.72 10.67
CA ALA A 390 -0.59 -9.81 9.88
C ALA A 390 -1.85 -10.38 10.53
N LYS A 391 -2.73 -10.98 9.73
CA LYS A 391 -3.83 -11.80 10.26
C LYS A 391 -3.23 -12.98 11.04
N ASN A 392 -3.65 -13.19 12.30
CA ASN A 392 -3.08 -14.20 13.22
C ASN A 392 -1.58 -13.98 13.50
N SER A 393 -1.19 -12.74 13.85
CA SER A 393 0.19 -12.33 14.03
C SER A 393 0.93 -13.11 15.12
N GLN A 394 2.08 -13.69 14.77
CA GLN A 394 2.99 -14.32 15.72
C GLN A 394 3.69 -13.29 16.62
N VAL A 395 3.85 -12.06 16.17
CA VAL A 395 4.35 -10.94 17.00
C VAL A 395 3.42 -10.74 18.19
N VAL A 396 2.10 -10.63 17.96
CA VAL A 396 1.09 -10.49 19.03
C VAL A 396 1.14 -11.68 19.97
N ASN A 397 1.18 -12.90 19.45
CA ASN A 397 1.26 -14.12 20.26
C ASN A 397 2.51 -14.14 21.15
N SER A 398 3.66 -13.68 20.63
CA SER A 398 4.91 -13.60 21.40
C SER A 398 4.83 -12.56 22.53
N LEU A 399 4.16 -11.43 22.31
CA LEU A 399 3.96 -10.40 23.32
C LEU A 399 3.01 -10.88 24.44
N ILE A 400 1.93 -11.56 24.09
CA ILE A 400 1.02 -12.19 25.07
C ILE A 400 1.77 -13.24 25.88
N ASN A 401 2.58 -14.08 25.22
CA ASN A 401 3.43 -15.05 25.91
C ASN A 401 4.40 -14.39 26.90
N ALA A 402 4.97 -13.24 26.55
CA ALA A 402 5.84 -12.48 27.46
C ALA A 402 5.10 -12.02 28.70
N VAL A 403 3.87 -11.48 28.57
CA VAL A 403 3.04 -11.09 29.73
C VAL A 403 2.73 -12.29 30.61
N LYS A 404 2.32 -13.44 30.02
CA LYS A 404 2.02 -14.67 30.75
C LYS A 404 3.23 -15.23 31.49
N ASN A 405 4.45 -14.93 31.04
CA ASN A 405 5.71 -15.23 31.75
C ASN A 405 6.16 -14.08 32.69
N GLY A 406 5.27 -13.17 33.08
CA GLY A 406 5.51 -12.15 34.08
C GLY A 406 6.38 -10.95 33.61
N LYS A 407 6.54 -10.75 32.29
CA LYS A 407 7.27 -9.60 31.76
C LYS A 407 6.37 -8.36 31.71
N GLN A 408 6.95 -7.19 31.92
CA GLN A 408 6.29 -5.92 31.68
C GLN A 408 6.31 -5.65 30.16
N VAL A 409 5.15 -5.75 29.48
CA VAL A 409 5.05 -5.52 28.05
C VAL A 409 4.35 -4.20 27.78
N THR A 410 5.02 -3.32 27.04
CA THR A 410 4.46 -2.04 26.58
C THR A 410 4.41 -2.05 25.06
N VAL A 411 3.23 -1.84 24.49
CA VAL A 411 3.00 -1.76 23.05
C VAL A 411 2.47 -0.36 22.70
N GLN A 412 3.21 0.35 21.88
CA GLN A 412 2.65 1.51 21.20
C GLN A 412 1.97 1.02 19.93
N ILE A 413 0.66 1.21 19.81
CA ILE A 413 -0.14 0.83 18.64
C ILE A 413 -0.72 2.07 17.97
N GLU A 414 -0.56 2.15 16.63
CA GLU A 414 -1.10 3.26 15.83
C GLU A 414 -2.50 2.90 15.32
N LEU A 415 -3.53 3.42 15.99
CA LEU A 415 -4.92 3.15 15.64
C LEU A 415 -5.37 3.86 14.34
N GLN A 416 -4.68 4.93 13.94
CA GLN A 416 -4.95 5.67 12.72
C GLN A 416 -4.14 5.13 11.52
N ALA A 417 -3.72 3.86 11.56
CA ALA A 417 -3.09 3.21 10.41
C ALA A 417 -4.14 3.02 9.32
N ARG A 418 -4.14 3.88 8.30
CA ARG A 418 -5.17 3.97 7.26
C ARG A 418 -5.47 2.61 6.64
N PHE A 419 -6.75 2.23 6.61
CA PHE A 419 -7.32 0.96 6.15
C PHE A 419 -7.03 -0.26 7.05
N ASP A 420 -6.30 -0.09 8.15
CA ASP A 420 -6.05 -1.14 9.15
C ASP A 420 -6.65 -0.80 10.52
N GLU A 421 -7.44 0.27 10.60
CA GLU A 421 -7.97 0.80 11.85
C GLU A 421 -8.76 -0.27 12.63
N GLU A 422 -9.72 -0.95 11.98
CA GLU A 422 -10.54 -2.00 12.61
C GLU A 422 -9.68 -3.19 13.09
N SER A 423 -8.68 -3.57 12.30
CA SER A 423 -7.76 -4.64 12.68
C SER A 423 -6.91 -4.25 13.90
N ASN A 424 -6.40 -3.02 13.92
CA ASN A 424 -5.59 -2.53 15.03
C ASN A 424 -6.40 -2.34 16.31
N ILE A 425 -7.66 -1.91 16.21
CA ILE A 425 -8.58 -1.83 17.36
C ILE A 425 -8.77 -3.23 17.96
N ARG A 426 -9.10 -4.23 17.15
CA ARG A 426 -9.28 -5.61 17.62
C ARG A 426 -8.02 -6.16 18.31
N TYR A 427 -6.83 -5.92 17.75
CA TYR A 427 -5.59 -6.35 18.38
C TYR A 427 -5.29 -5.57 19.68
N ALA A 428 -5.63 -4.27 19.73
CA ALA A 428 -5.49 -3.49 20.94
C ALA A 428 -6.38 -4.04 22.08
N GLU A 429 -7.63 -4.40 21.80
CA GLU A 429 -8.54 -5.02 22.76
C GLU A 429 -8.00 -6.37 23.25
N GLN A 430 -7.51 -7.22 22.34
CA GLN A 430 -6.91 -8.51 22.67
C GLN A 430 -5.69 -8.33 23.59
N LEU A 431 -4.75 -7.46 23.22
CA LEU A 431 -3.55 -7.20 24.02
C LEU A 431 -3.88 -6.61 25.39
N LYS A 432 -4.87 -5.72 25.47
CA LYS A 432 -5.33 -5.12 26.73
C LYS A 432 -5.93 -6.18 27.66
N ALA A 433 -6.76 -7.07 27.11
CA ALA A 433 -7.39 -8.16 27.88
C ALA A 433 -6.34 -9.10 28.50
N GLU A 434 -5.18 -9.27 27.85
CA GLU A 434 -4.08 -10.11 28.33
C GLU A 434 -3.08 -9.34 29.26
N GLY A 435 -3.37 -8.07 29.60
CA GLY A 435 -2.58 -7.29 30.56
C GLY A 435 -1.38 -6.53 29.96
N VAL A 436 -1.34 -6.35 28.64
CA VAL A 436 -0.31 -5.51 27.99
C VAL A 436 -0.61 -4.03 28.26
N LYS A 437 0.43 -3.25 28.63
CA LYS A 437 0.33 -1.79 28.68
C LYS A 437 0.28 -1.24 27.26
N LEU A 438 -0.83 -0.60 26.88
CA LEU A 438 -1.00 0.04 25.57
C LEU A 438 -0.78 1.53 25.62
N ILE A 439 -0.12 2.06 24.58
CA ILE A 439 0.02 3.48 24.30
C ILE A 439 -0.63 3.73 22.94
N PHE A 440 -1.65 4.59 22.88
CA PHE A 440 -2.40 4.91 21.67
C PHE A 440 -1.91 6.22 21.06
N GLY A 441 -0.90 6.11 20.17
CA GLY A 441 -0.39 7.27 19.46
C GLY A 441 0.22 8.37 20.36
N VAL A 442 0.48 9.50 19.74
CA VAL A 442 0.90 10.76 20.40
C VAL A 442 -0.02 11.84 19.87
N ARG A 443 -0.60 12.66 20.74
CA ARG A 443 -1.56 13.70 20.35
C ARG A 443 -0.99 14.59 19.23
N GLY A 444 -1.70 14.66 18.10
CA GLY A 444 -1.30 15.45 16.94
C GLY A 444 -0.18 14.85 16.08
N LEU A 445 0.36 13.67 16.44
CA LEU A 445 1.42 12.99 15.71
C LEU A 445 1.03 11.53 15.45
N LYS A 446 1.34 11.02 14.26
CA LYS A 446 1.26 9.58 13.98
C LYS A 446 2.58 8.90 14.30
N VAL A 447 2.54 7.76 14.99
CA VAL A 447 3.75 6.98 15.26
C VAL A 447 4.02 6.04 14.09
N HIS A 448 5.17 6.23 13.44
CA HIS A 448 5.55 5.43 12.28
C HIS A 448 6.94 4.78 12.42
N SER A 449 7.63 4.98 13.55
CA SER A 449 8.87 4.27 13.88
C SER A 449 8.63 2.77 14.06
N LYS A 450 9.63 1.96 13.74
CA LYS A 450 9.61 0.51 13.89
C LYS A 450 10.78 0.11 14.78
N ILE A 451 10.52 0.06 16.08
CA ILE A 451 11.52 -0.12 17.12
C ILE A 451 11.04 -1.11 18.18
N CYS A 452 11.98 -1.91 18.68
CA CYS A 452 11.77 -2.79 19.82
C CYS A 452 12.98 -2.69 20.74
N VAL A 453 12.73 -2.67 22.06
CA VAL A 453 13.76 -2.77 23.09
C VAL A 453 13.30 -3.64 24.24
N ILE A 454 14.17 -4.53 24.70
CA ILE A 454 13.99 -5.29 25.94
C ILE A 454 15.03 -4.86 26.97
N GLU A 455 14.68 -5.00 28.24
CA GLU A 455 15.59 -4.81 29.36
C GLU A 455 15.81 -6.12 30.06
N ARG A 456 17.07 -6.56 30.11
CA ARG A 456 17.53 -7.84 30.67
C ARG A 456 18.44 -7.56 31.87
N LYS A 457 18.20 -8.24 33.01
CA LYS A 457 19.04 -8.13 34.20
C LYS A 457 20.30 -8.95 34.04
N GLU A 458 21.46 -8.32 34.05
CA GLU A 458 22.77 -8.98 34.01
C GLU A 458 23.60 -8.56 35.22
N GLY A 459 23.68 -9.44 36.18
CA GLY A 459 24.26 -9.13 37.49
C GLY A 459 23.43 -8.03 38.18
N LYS A 460 24.05 -6.86 38.44
CA LYS A 460 23.42 -5.70 39.05
C LYS A 460 22.87 -4.69 38.03
N GLU A 461 23.19 -4.87 36.75
CA GLU A 461 22.85 -3.93 35.68
C GLU A 461 21.64 -4.39 34.86
N LEU A 462 20.93 -3.41 34.26
CA LEU A 462 19.93 -3.65 33.23
C LEU A 462 20.55 -3.33 31.87
N LYS A 463 20.83 -4.39 31.11
CA LYS A 463 21.29 -4.28 29.72
C LYS A 463 20.12 -4.29 28.75
N ARG A 464 20.28 -3.59 27.64
CA ARG A 464 19.26 -3.46 26.59
C ARG A 464 19.67 -4.24 25.37
N TYR A 465 18.70 -4.91 24.77
CA TYR A 465 18.77 -5.58 23.47
C TYR A 465 17.58 -5.12 22.65
N GLY A 466 17.73 -5.06 21.35
CA GLY A 466 16.61 -4.61 20.54
C GLY A 466 16.85 -4.68 19.05
N PHE A 467 15.85 -4.21 18.31
CA PHE A 467 15.96 -4.06 16.89
C PHE A 467 15.27 -2.78 16.39
N ILE A 468 15.82 -2.23 15.31
CA ILE A 468 15.31 -1.04 14.63
C ILE A 468 15.13 -1.39 13.15
N SER A 469 13.96 -1.10 12.60
CA SER A 469 13.62 -1.50 11.23
C SER A 469 13.15 -0.32 10.37
N THR A 470 13.35 -0.44 9.06
CA THR A 470 12.76 0.44 8.06
C THR A 470 11.30 0.07 7.79
N GLY A 471 10.91 -1.18 7.99
CA GLY A 471 9.60 -1.76 7.71
C GLY A 471 8.81 -2.24 8.92
N ASN A 472 7.53 -2.49 8.72
CA ASN A 472 6.62 -2.95 9.76
C ASN A 472 6.92 -4.38 10.21
N PHE A 473 6.59 -4.70 11.48
CA PHE A 473 6.69 -6.06 12.01
C PHE A 473 5.47 -6.89 11.63
N ASN A 474 5.38 -7.21 10.34
CA ASN A 474 4.26 -7.91 9.72
C ASN A 474 4.77 -9.05 8.84
N GLU A 475 4.49 -10.27 9.25
CA GLU A 475 4.98 -11.51 8.65
C GLU A 475 4.53 -11.69 7.18
N SER A 476 3.35 -11.16 6.85
CA SER A 476 2.81 -11.28 5.49
C SER A 476 3.47 -10.30 4.54
N THR A 477 3.61 -9.03 4.96
CA THR A 477 4.25 -8.01 4.12
C THR A 477 5.75 -8.22 3.98
N ALA A 478 6.41 -8.80 4.98
CA ALA A 478 7.84 -9.13 4.94
C ALA A 478 8.24 -10.13 3.83
N LYS A 479 7.26 -10.85 3.25
CA LYS A 479 7.47 -11.73 2.08
C LYS A 479 7.53 -10.97 0.76
N ILE A 480 7.09 -9.70 0.75
CA ILE A 480 6.89 -8.91 -0.47
C ILE A 480 7.64 -7.58 -0.39
N TYR A 481 7.79 -6.98 0.79
CA TYR A 481 8.45 -5.69 1.00
C TYR A 481 9.92 -5.89 1.32
N THR A 482 10.78 -5.12 0.65
CA THR A 482 12.19 -5.07 1.02
C THR A 482 12.36 -4.11 2.20
N ASP A 483 12.95 -4.62 3.31
CA ASP A 483 13.18 -3.81 4.51
C ASP A 483 14.40 -4.27 5.29
N TYR A 484 15.17 -3.32 5.83
CA TYR A 484 16.28 -3.60 6.74
C TYR A 484 15.80 -3.66 8.19
N THR A 485 16.37 -4.57 8.95
CA THR A 485 16.24 -4.64 10.42
C THR A 485 17.61 -4.84 11.05
N LEU A 486 18.03 -3.89 11.87
CA LEU A 486 19.27 -3.98 12.65
C LEU A 486 18.93 -4.57 14.02
N PHE A 487 19.54 -5.71 14.36
CA PHE A 487 19.55 -6.27 15.71
C PHE A 487 20.82 -5.79 16.43
N THR A 488 20.69 -5.23 17.62
CA THR A 488 21.80 -4.59 18.32
C THR A 488 21.67 -4.71 19.84
N ALA A 489 22.82 -4.75 20.53
CA ALA A 489 22.94 -4.56 21.97
C ALA A 489 23.68 -3.24 22.29
N ASN A 490 23.83 -2.32 21.35
CA ASN A 490 24.46 -1.04 21.59
C ASN A 490 23.65 -0.23 22.62
N GLN A 491 24.23 -0.08 23.82
CA GLN A 491 23.54 0.52 24.96
C GLN A 491 23.17 2.00 24.73
N GLU A 492 24.00 2.75 23.99
CA GLU A 492 23.75 4.16 23.71
C GLU A 492 22.57 4.34 22.76
N ILE A 493 22.51 3.56 21.68
CA ILE A 493 21.39 3.53 20.72
C ILE A 493 20.11 3.10 21.45
N LEU A 494 20.13 1.99 22.18
CA LEU A 494 18.95 1.42 22.81
C LEU A 494 18.45 2.25 24.01
N LYS A 495 19.33 2.98 24.68
CA LYS A 495 18.94 4.00 25.67
C LYS A 495 18.12 5.12 24.99
N GLU A 496 18.50 5.52 23.78
CA GLU A 496 17.72 6.51 23.03
C GLU A 496 16.42 5.94 22.46
N VAL A 497 16.40 4.66 22.01
CA VAL A 497 15.16 3.95 21.69
C VAL A 497 14.19 3.97 22.88
N ASN A 498 14.70 3.70 24.10
CA ASN A 498 13.87 3.78 25.31
C ASN A 498 13.37 5.20 25.60
N LYS A 499 14.15 6.26 25.30
CA LYS A 499 13.69 7.64 25.37
C LYS A 499 12.53 7.93 24.39
N VAL A 500 12.52 7.29 23.20
CA VAL A 500 11.38 7.42 22.27
C VAL A 500 10.11 6.84 22.90
N PHE A 501 10.18 5.71 23.60
CA PHE A 501 9.04 5.18 24.34
C PHE A 501 8.60 6.10 25.49
N ASN A 502 9.54 6.72 26.19
CA ASN A 502 9.21 7.72 27.22
C ASN A 502 8.50 8.95 26.62
N PHE A 503 8.86 9.34 25.40
CA PHE A 503 8.17 10.42 24.68
C PHE A 503 6.73 10.02 24.29
N PHE A 504 6.46 8.74 24.00
CA PHE A 504 5.07 8.30 23.77
C PHE A 504 4.21 8.38 25.02
N ASP A 505 4.78 8.11 26.18
CA ASP A 505 4.09 8.11 27.49
C ASP A 505 3.89 9.55 28.01
N THR A 506 4.89 10.44 27.78
CA THR A 506 4.92 11.84 28.27
C THR A 506 5.32 12.80 27.15
N ASN A 507 4.40 13.05 26.23
CA ASN A 507 4.65 13.77 24.97
C ASN A 507 5.03 15.25 25.09
N TYR A 508 4.81 15.87 26.25
CA TYR A 508 5.23 17.26 26.53
C TYR A 508 6.73 17.36 26.89
N ASN A 509 7.42 16.25 27.15
CA ASN A 509 8.83 16.26 27.50
C ASN A 509 9.69 15.97 26.26
N VAL A 510 10.20 17.03 25.62
CA VAL A 510 11.07 16.90 24.43
C VAL A 510 12.43 16.35 24.84
N GLN A 511 12.67 15.09 24.49
CA GLN A 511 13.94 14.40 24.75
C GLN A 511 15.03 14.86 23.77
N LYS A 512 16.27 14.97 24.25
CA LYS A 512 17.44 15.20 23.39
C LYS A 512 18.03 13.86 22.92
N PHE A 513 18.27 13.76 21.61
CA PHE A 513 18.89 12.60 20.96
C PHE A 513 20.27 12.99 20.41
N LYS A 514 21.28 12.20 20.75
CA LYS A 514 22.66 12.38 20.29
C LYS A 514 22.97 11.50 19.08
N TYR A 515 22.42 10.30 19.06
CA TYR A 515 22.72 9.25 18.09
C TYR A 515 21.60 9.08 17.08
N LEU A 516 20.36 8.92 17.54
CA LEU A 516 19.20 8.72 16.68
C LEU A 516 18.74 10.02 16.03
N ILE A 517 18.30 9.91 14.78
CA ILE A 517 17.58 10.97 14.07
C ILE A 517 16.09 10.78 14.33
N VAL A 518 15.50 11.60 15.20
CA VAL A 518 14.10 11.42 15.65
C VAL A 518 13.24 12.62 15.23
N SER A 519 12.16 12.37 14.47
CA SER A 519 11.16 13.38 14.17
C SER A 519 10.02 13.38 15.21
N PRO A 520 9.31 14.52 15.33
CA PRO A 520 9.38 15.73 14.48
C PRO A 520 10.49 16.72 14.87
N HIS A 521 11.14 16.55 16.03
CA HIS A 521 11.91 17.63 16.65
C HIS A 521 13.27 17.89 15.98
N TYR A 522 14.01 16.86 15.60
CA TYR A 522 15.42 17.01 15.21
C TYR A 522 15.76 16.59 13.79
N THR A 523 14.95 15.77 13.15
CA THR A 523 15.25 15.16 11.84
C THR A 523 15.68 16.18 10.79
N LYS A 524 14.90 17.25 10.62
CA LYS A 524 15.19 18.27 9.61
C LYS A 524 16.54 18.95 9.83
N LYS A 525 16.84 19.29 11.11
CA LYS A 525 18.10 19.95 11.49
C LYS A 525 19.28 19.03 11.29
N GLN A 526 19.17 17.77 11.71
CA GLN A 526 20.24 16.77 11.59
C GLN A 526 20.51 16.41 10.14
N LEU A 527 19.47 16.18 9.32
CA LEU A 527 19.66 15.90 7.89
C LEU A 527 20.31 17.09 7.15
N LYS A 528 19.87 18.32 7.43
CA LYS A 528 20.51 19.52 6.87
C LYS A 528 21.98 19.61 7.26
N HIS A 529 22.31 19.36 8.52
CA HIS A 529 23.69 19.36 8.99
C HIS A 529 24.56 18.32 8.26
N LEU A 530 24.06 17.11 8.04
CA LEU A 530 24.77 16.07 7.26
C LEU A 530 25.03 16.53 5.82
N ILE A 531 24.06 17.18 5.18
CA ILE A 531 24.23 17.74 3.83
C ILE A 531 25.21 18.92 3.86
N ASP A 532 25.16 19.78 4.89
CA ASP A 532 26.12 20.89 5.04
C ASP A 532 27.56 20.42 5.18
N GLU A 533 27.80 19.29 5.84
CA GLU A 533 29.13 18.67 5.92
C GLU A 533 29.61 18.20 4.55
N GLU A 534 28.74 17.63 3.70
CA GLU A 534 29.11 17.26 2.33
C GLU A 534 29.41 18.50 1.48
N ILE A 535 28.64 19.58 1.62
CA ILE A 535 28.91 20.87 0.95
C ILE A 535 30.30 21.41 1.34
N LYS A 536 30.65 21.33 2.62
CA LYS A 536 31.97 21.76 3.12
C LYS A 536 33.08 20.87 2.55
N ASN A 537 32.88 19.54 2.50
CA ASN A 537 33.83 18.60 1.95
C ASN A 537 34.08 18.87 0.44
N ALA A 538 32.99 19.06 -0.33
CA ALA A 538 33.11 19.40 -1.76
C ALA A 538 33.90 20.73 -1.99
N LYS A 539 33.54 21.77 -1.24
CA LYS A 539 34.26 23.06 -1.31
C LYS A 539 35.73 22.98 -0.91
N ALA A 540 36.06 22.02 -0.05
CA ALA A 540 37.42 21.75 0.38
C ALA A 540 38.21 20.77 -0.54
N GLY A 541 37.62 20.35 -1.67
CA GLY A 541 38.20 19.39 -2.61
C GLY A 541 38.32 17.97 -2.06
N LYS A 542 37.58 17.64 -0.98
CA LYS A 542 37.50 16.29 -0.42
C LYS A 542 36.41 15.49 -1.10
N GLU A 543 36.47 14.17 -0.95
CA GLU A 543 35.38 13.31 -1.39
C GLU A 543 34.03 13.72 -0.74
N ALA A 544 33.05 14.00 -1.59
CA ALA A 544 31.73 14.45 -1.15
C ALA A 544 30.63 13.85 -2.04
N TYR A 545 29.80 13.00 -1.43
CA TYR A 545 28.67 12.40 -2.12
C TYR A 545 27.51 12.10 -1.14
N ILE A 546 26.31 12.01 -1.71
CA ILE A 546 25.09 11.61 -1.00
C ILE A 546 24.42 10.52 -1.79
N LYS A 547 24.13 9.37 -1.15
CA LYS A 547 23.35 8.28 -1.73
C LYS A 547 22.09 8.05 -0.90
N LEU A 548 20.93 8.13 -1.55
CA LEU A 548 19.64 8.05 -0.87
C LEU A 548 18.78 6.98 -1.52
N LYS A 549 18.28 6.03 -0.73
CA LYS A 549 17.20 5.12 -1.14
C LYS A 549 15.99 5.40 -0.26
N MET A 550 14.84 5.69 -0.88
CA MET A 550 13.60 6.02 -0.17
C MET A 550 12.36 5.81 -1.05
N ASN A 551 11.18 5.85 -0.42
CA ASN A 551 9.95 5.71 -1.22
C ASN A 551 9.53 7.03 -1.86
N ASN A 552 9.63 8.15 -1.12
CA ASN A 552 9.13 9.43 -1.60
C ASN A 552 10.00 10.61 -1.16
N ILE A 553 10.13 11.60 -2.03
CA ILE A 553 10.69 12.92 -1.69
C ILE A 553 9.73 14.04 -2.14
N THR A 554 9.15 14.75 -1.15
CA THR A 554 8.18 15.84 -1.39
C THR A 554 8.40 17.05 -0.50
N SER A 555 9.43 17.03 0.37
CA SER A 555 9.77 18.16 1.21
C SER A 555 10.59 19.18 0.41
N TYR A 556 9.97 20.25 -0.05
CA TYR A 556 10.65 21.32 -0.81
C TYR A 556 11.89 21.86 -0.07
N LYS A 557 11.80 22.00 1.25
CA LYS A 557 12.95 22.46 2.06
C LYS A 557 14.14 21.49 2.06
N MET A 558 13.90 20.20 1.86
CA MET A 558 14.97 19.20 1.72
C MET A 558 15.47 19.14 0.27
N ILE A 559 14.56 19.29 -0.70
CA ILE A 559 14.91 19.38 -2.13
C ILE A 559 15.80 20.60 -2.38
N ASP A 560 15.44 21.78 -1.86
CA ASP A 560 16.26 22.99 -1.95
C ASP A 560 17.67 22.77 -1.40
N LYS A 561 17.77 22.00 -0.29
CA LYS A 561 19.08 21.71 0.32
C LYS A 561 19.91 20.73 -0.53
N LEU A 562 19.27 19.80 -1.25
CA LEU A 562 19.97 18.96 -2.22
C LEU A 562 20.41 19.76 -3.45
N TYR A 563 19.62 20.71 -3.92
CA TYR A 563 20.02 21.64 -4.99
C TYR A 563 21.22 22.50 -4.58
N GLU A 564 21.25 22.98 -3.32
CA GLU A 564 22.41 23.70 -2.78
C GLU A 564 23.65 22.81 -2.78
N ALA A 565 23.53 21.54 -2.39
CA ALA A 565 24.62 20.59 -2.39
C ALA A 565 25.11 20.27 -3.83
N SER A 566 24.19 20.08 -4.79
CA SER A 566 24.52 19.89 -6.20
C SER A 566 25.33 21.07 -6.77
N ARG A 567 24.85 22.30 -6.55
CA ARG A 567 25.59 23.52 -6.97
C ARG A 567 26.98 23.67 -6.32
N ALA A 568 27.16 23.04 -5.17
CA ALA A 568 28.46 23.02 -4.49
C ALA A 568 29.40 21.88 -4.99
N GLY A 569 28.94 21.07 -5.97
CA GLY A 569 29.72 19.98 -6.55
C GLY A 569 29.58 18.63 -5.85
N VAL A 570 28.62 18.49 -4.90
CA VAL A 570 28.33 17.21 -4.25
C VAL A 570 27.62 16.28 -5.24
N LYS A 571 28.13 15.07 -5.45
CA LYS A 571 27.48 14.04 -6.28
C LYS A 571 26.35 13.38 -5.52
N ILE A 572 25.15 13.36 -6.10
CA ILE A 572 23.94 12.87 -5.45
C ILE A 572 23.28 11.79 -6.30
N GLN A 573 23.16 10.58 -5.75
CA GLN A 573 22.51 9.44 -6.36
C GLN A 573 21.28 9.05 -5.54
N MET A 574 20.11 8.97 -6.18
CA MET A 574 18.86 8.69 -5.49
C MET A 574 18.09 7.54 -6.14
N ILE A 575 17.64 6.60 -5.31
CA ILE A 575 16.68 5.55 -5.70
C ILE A 575 15.36 5.91 -5.06
N VAL A 576 14.41 6.43 -5.86
CA VAL A 576 13.10 6.89 -5.39
C VAL A 576 12.01 6.05 -6.04
N ARG A 577 11.41 5.13 -5.29
CA ARG A 577 10.38 4.23 -5.83
C ARG A 577 9.12 4.96 -6.30
N GLY A 578 8.62 5.90 -5.50
CA GLY A 578 7.30 6.53 -5.67
C GLY A 578 7.39 7.98 -6.12
N ILE A 579 6.87 8.88 -5.30
CA ILE A 579 6.76 10.32 -5.60
C ILE A 579 8.14 10.98 -5.53
N CYS A 580 8.49 11.68 -6.62
CA CYS A 580 9.69 12.51 -6.68
C CYS A 580 9.30 13.92 -7.13
N CYS A 581 9.28 14.88 -6.20
CA CYS A 581 9.05 16.29 -6.53
C CYS A 581 10.35 17.03 -6.92
N LEU A 582 11.52 16.36 -6.79
CA LEU A 582 12.81 16.89 -7.21
C LEU A 582 12.95 16.78 -8.73
N VAL A 583 13.47 17.80 -9.37
CA VAL A 583 13.83 17.83 -10.79
C VAL A 583 15.33 17.58 -10.90
N PRO A 584 15.79 16.43 -11.39
CA PRO A 584 17.20 16.14 -11.56
C PRO A 584 17.77 16.69 -12.88
N ASP A 585 19.09 16.71 -13.00
CA ASP A 585 19.84 16.97 -14.24
C ASP A 585 19.50 18.29 -14.94
N ILE A 586 19.43 19.39 -14.15
CA ILE A 586 19.24 20.74 -14.67
C ILE A 586 20.47 21.58 -14.38
N GLU A 587 21.07 22.14 -15.43
CA GLU A 587 22.23 23.02 -15.37
C GLU A 587 22.01 24.20 -14.40
N GLY A 588 23.00 24.47 -13.54
CA GLY A 588 22.95 25.54 -12.53
C GLY A 588 22.01 25.23 -11.33
N MET A 589 21.36 24.06 -11.30
CA MET A 589 20.45 23.69 -10.22
C MET A 589 20.73 22.28 -9.68
N SER A 590 20.67 21.27 -10.51
CA SER A 590 20.69 19.85 -10.11
C SER A 590 21.53 18.97 -11.05
N GLU A 591 22.51 19.53 -11.74
CA GLU A 591 23.41 18.85 -12.68
C GLU A 591 24.20 17.70 -12.05
N ASN A 592 24.35 17.68 -10.72
CA ASN A 592 25.04 16.62 -9.98
C ASN A 592 24.03 15.66 -9.29
N ILE A 593 22.77 15.70 -9.66
CA ILE A 593 21.73 14.82 -9.08
C ILE A 593 21.20 13.87 -10.14
N GLU A 594 21.39 12.58 -9.90
CA GLU A 594 20.79 11.52 -10.70
C GLU A 594 19.73 10.78 -9.86
N VAL A 595 18.60 10.45 -10.47
CA VAL A 595 17.50 9.74 -9.79
C VAL A 595 17.01 8.59 -10.65
N ILE A 596 16.91 7.41 -10.04
CA ILE A 596 16.26 6.24 -10.65
C ILE A 596 15.11 5.74 -9.79
N SER A 597 14.23 4.97 -10.42
CA SER A 597 13.12 4.27 -9.75
C SER A 597 13.10 2.80 -10.14
N ILE A 598 12.97 1.93 -9.16
CA ILE A 598 12.86 0.48 -9.37
C ILE A 598 11.46 0.03 -8.96
N VAL A 599 10.75 -0.60 -9.89
CA VAL A 599 9.50 -1.33 -9.67
C VAL A 599 9.69 -2.72 -10.23
N ASP A 600 9.58 -3.74 -9.38
CA ASP A 600 9.87 -5.12 -9.73
C ASP A 600 9.04 -6.08 -8.84
N LYS A 601 9.39 -7.37 -8.81
CA LYS A 601 8.75 -8.44 -8.03
C LYS A 601 8.48 -8.05 -6.58
N PHE A 602 9.46 -7.47 -5.90
CA PHE A 602 9.35 -6.98 -4.53
C PHE A 602 9.13 -5.48 -4.48
N LEU A 603 8.37 -5.04 -3.49
CA LEU A 603 8.15 -3.63 -3.26
C LEU A 603 9.36 -3.02 -2.56
N GLU A 604 10.09 -2.16 -3.26
CA GLU A 604 11.21 -1.39 -2.70
C GLU A 604 10.70 -0.44 -1.61
N HIS A 605 11.04 -0.75 -0.35
CA HIS A 605 10.49 -0.03 0.80
C HIS A 605 11.54 0.53 1.76
N PRO A 606 12.81 0.10 1.77
CA PRO A 606 13.76 0.56 2.75
C PRO A 606 14.12 2.03 2.57
N ARG A 607 14.52 2.69 3.66
CA ARG A 607 15.13 4.02 3.61
C ARG A 607 16.55 3.88 4.12
N LEU A 608 17.49 4.20 3.23
CA LEU A 608 18.93 4.14 3.45
C LEU A 608 19.54 5.47 3.04
N PHE A 609 20.30 6.08 3.95
CA PHE A 609 20.97 7.35 3.72
C PHE A 609 22.47 7.17 3.93
N ILE A 610 23.28 7.50 2.93
CA ILE A 610 24.74 7.39 2.94
C ILE A 610 25.32 8.75 2.61
N PHE A 611 26.18 9.26 3.48
CA PHE A 611 26.91 10.51 3.30
C PHE A 611 28.42 10.19 3.27
N GLY A 612 29.16 10.69 2.28
CA GLY A 612 30.56 10.37 2.04
C GLY A 612 31.51 10.81 3.14
N ASN A 613 31.20 11.94 3.81
CA ASN A 613 31.88 12.44 5.00
C ASN A 613 33.41 12.46 4.85
N GLY A 614 33.90 12.90 3.68
CA GLY A 614 35.32 13.03 3.40
C GLY A 614 36.10 11.70 3.42
N GLY A 615 35.49 10.60 2.94
CA GLY A 615 36.09 9.27 2.84
C GLY A 615 35.81 8.34 4.05
N THR A 616 35.00 8.78 5.02
CA THR A 616 34.57 7.96 6.16
C THR A 616 33.04 7.94 6.24
N PRO A 617 32.36 7.12 5.43
CA PRO A 617 30.93 7.20 5.23
C PRO A 617 30.10 7.11 6.52
N LYS A 618 29.08 7.96 6.61
CA LYS A 618 28.03 7.89 7.63
C LYS A 618 26.80 7.24 7.00
N VAL A 619 26.37 6.11 7.54
CA VAL A 619 25.27 5.29 7.03
C VAL A 619 24.15 5.24 8.04
N TYR A 620 22.90 5.44 7.57
CA TYR A 620 21.69 5.41 8.39
C TYR A 620 20.60 4.58 7.72
N ILE A 621 19.93 3.74 8.49
CA ILE A 621 18.63 3.17 8.11
C ILE A 621 17.53 3.99 8.79
N SER A 622 16.39 4.17 8.13
CA SER A 622 15.33 5.05 8.64
C SER A 622 13.93 4.52 8.34
N SER A 623 12.97 4.89 9.19
CA SER A 623 11.54 4.72 8.90
C SER A 623 10.95 5.90 8.09
N ALA A 624 11.68 7.01 7.96
CA ALA A 624 11.21 8.26 7.38
C ALA A 624 11.51 8.38 5.88
N ASP A 625 10.48 8.69 5.08
CA ASP A 625 10.66 9.34 3.79
C ASP A 625 10.95 10.84 3.95
N TRP A 626 11.52 11.49 2.94
CA TRP A 626 11.75 12.93 2.97
C TRP A 626 10.50 13.71 2.53
N MET A 627 9.43 13.53 3.29
CA MET A 627 8.16 14.22 3.14
C MET A 627 7.88 15.11 4.36
N THR A 628 7.18 16.22 4.15
CA THR A 628 6.81 17.12 5.25
C THR A 628 6.09 16.39 6.38
N ARG A 629 5.16 15.47 6.04
CA ARG A 629 4.43 14.67 7.04
C ARG A 629 5.34 13.78 7.88
N ASN A 630 6.37 13.15 7.30
CA ASN A 630 7.30 12.29 8.03
C ASN A 630 8.24 13.10 8.92
N ILE A 631 8.72 14.23 8.40
CA ILE A 631 9.72 15.06 9.09
C ILE A 631 9.10 15.90 10.20
N SER A 632 7.81 16.33 10.06
CA SER A 632 7.20 17.33 10.94
C SER A 632 5.95 16.86 11.71
N PHE A 633 5.27 15.80 11.25
CA PHE A 633 3.98 15.37 11.81
C PHE A 633 3.91 13.88 12.16
N ARG A 634 5.07 13.19 12.16
CA ARG A 634 5.18 11.80 12.56
C ARG A 634 6.32 11.58 13.51
N VAL A 635 6.23 10.53 14.33
CA VAL A 635 7.39 10.03 15.06
C VAL A 635 8.06 8.98 14.21
N GLU A 636 9.23 9.31 13.70
CA GLU A 636 10.09 8.46 12.90
C GLU A 636 11.45 8.32 13.56
N VAL A 637 12.17 7.26 13.24
CA VAL A 637 13.52 7.01 13.77
C VAL A 637 14.47 6.67 12.63
N GLY A 638 15.59 7.39 12.57
CA GLY A 638 16.77 7.07 11.78
C GLY A 638 17.88 6.59 12.71
N CYS A 639 18.44 5.42 12.42
CA CYS A 639 19.49 4.79 13.22
C CYS A 639 20.82 4.84 12.48
N PRO A 640 21.88 5.39 13.09
CA PRO A 640 23.23 5.30 12.55
C PRO A 640 23.75 3.87 12.64
N ILE A 641 24.50 3.46 11.65
CA ILE A 641 25.17 2.17 11.62
C ILE A 641 26.64 2.38 11.95
N TYR A 642 27.14 1.78 13.03
CA TYR A 642 28.53 1.93 13.48
C TYR A 642 29.41 0.75 13.09
N ASP A 643 28.84 -0.46 12.99
CA ASP A 643 29.57 -1.64 12.54
C ASP A 643 30.00 -1.45 11.07
N LYS A 644 31.32 -1.52 10.83
CA LYS A 644 31.91 -1.28 9.51
C LYS A 644 31.53 -2.34 8.48
N THR A 645 31.34 -3.59 8.92
CA THR A 645 30.91 -4.68 8.05
C THR A 645 29.49 -4.46 7.59
N ILE A 646 28.59 -4.05 8.50
CA ILE A 646 27.20 -3.73 8.15
C ILE A 646 27.12 -2.45 7.33
N GLN A 647 27.99 -1.44 7.59
CA GLN A 647 28.07 -0.26 6.73
C GLN A 647 28.39 -0.65 5.27
N GLN A 648 29.42 -1.49 5.09
CA GLN A 648 29.80 -1.95 3.77
C GLN A 648 28.69 -2.76 3.09
N GLU A 649 28.05 -3.68 3.83
CA GLU A 649 26.92 -4.45 3.32
C GLU A 649 25.77 -3.54 2.82
N LEU A 650 25.44 -2.49 3.57
CA LEU A 650 24.41 -1.53 3.16
C LEU A 650 24.82 -0.71 1.92
N ILE A 651 26.10 -0.35 1.84
CA ILE A 651 26.65 0.32 0.65
C ILE A 651 26.58 -0.63 -0.55
N ASP A 652 27.00 -1.89 -0.41
CA ASP A 652 26.94 -2.90 -1.47
C ASP A 652 25.50 -3.10 -1.98
N THR A 653 24.52 -3.18 -1.07
CA THR A 653 23.10 -3.32 -1.46
C THR A 653 22.57 -2.09 -2.20
N PHE A 654 23.08 -0.89 -1.86
CA PHE A 654 22.76 0.33 -2.62
C PHE A 654 23.38 0.27 -4.02
N GLU A 655 24.67 -0.09 -4.14
CA GLU A 655 25.38 -0.15 -5.43
C GLU A 655 24.76 -1.19 -6.36
N ILE A 656 24.41 -2.38 -5.84
CA ILE A 656 23.70 -3.40 -6.62
C ILE A 656 22.35 -2.85 -7.12
N SER A 657 21.60 -2.17 -6.25
CA SER A 657 20.34 -1.55 -6.65
C SER A 657 20.54 -0.41 -7.66
N TRP A 658 21.61 0.39 -7.49
CA TRP A 658 21.95 1.49 -8.39
C TRP A 658 22.38 0.98 -9.77
N ALA A 659 23.04 -0.15 -9.84
CA ALA A 659 23.52 -0.75 -11.09
C ALA A 659 22.40 -1.43 -11.92
N ASP A 660 21.17 -1.49 -11.43
CA ASP A 660 20.04 -2.09 -12.16
C ASP A 660 19.89 -1.44 -13.55
N ASN A 661 19.95 -2.25 -14.60
CA ASN A 661 19.77 -1.84 -16.00
C ASN A 661 18.64 -2.65 -16.69
N VAL A 662 17.85 -3.40 -15.90
CA VAL A 662 16.73 -4.22 -16.39
C VAL A 662 15.40 -3.63 -15.96
N LYS A 663 15.29 -3.20 -14.70
CA LYS A 663 14.04 -2.71 -14.09
C LYS A 663 14.11 -1.25 -13.64
N ALA A 664 15.28 -0.64 -13.62
CA ALA A 664 15.42 0.77 -13.27
C ALA A 664 14.88 1.70 -14.38
N ARG A 665 14.13 2.72 -13.97
CA ARG A 665 13.68 3.83 -14.82
C ARG A 665 14.40 5.10 -14.40
N ILE A 666 14.82 5.89 -15.37
CA ILE A 666 15.38 7.23 -15.13
C ILE A 666 14.23 8.15 -14.75
N ILE A 667 14.39 8.86 -13.66
CA ILE A 667 13.50 9.95 -13.28
C ILE A 667 14.09 11.24 -13.84
N ASN A 668 13.46 11.78 -14.86
CA ASN A 668 13.79 13.04 -15.50
C ASN A 668 12.70 14.10 -15.21
N LYS A 669 12.84 15.30 -15.74
CA LYS A 669 11.89 16.40 -15.58
C LYS A 669 10.49 16.03 -16.08
N ALA A 670 10.38 15.29 -17.18
CA ALA A 670 9.11 14.88 -17.76
C ALA A 670 8.47 13.69 -17.01
N GLN A 671 9.25 12.95 -16.22
CA GLN A 671 8.85 11.68 -15.60
C GLN A 671 8.20 10.72 -16.60
N ASP A 672 8.82 10.58 -17.77
CA ASP A 672 8.35 9.76 -18.88
C ASP A 672 8.52 8.24 -18.65
N ASN A 673 9.17 7.88 -17.53
CA ASN A 673 9.40 6.50 -17.11
C ASN A 673 10.25 5.68 -18.10
N THR A 674 11.18 6.33 -18.81
CA THR A 674 12.14 5.66 -19.69
C THR A 674 13.02 4.71 -18.89
N TYR A 675 13.14 3.45 -19.36
CA TYR A 675 14.04 2.49 -18.77
C TYR A 675 15.49 2.96 -18.91
N ARG A 676 16.30 2.65 -17.90
CA ARG A 676 17.75 2.84 -18.00
C ARG A 676 18.29 2.01 -19.17
N PRO A 677 19.22 2.52 -19.99
CA PRO A 677 19.78 1.77 -21.11
C PRO A 677 20.35 0.42 -20.67
N HIS A 678 20.02 -0.63 -21.42
CA HIS A 678 20.62 -1.93 -21.21
C HIS A 678 22.11 -1.88 -21.53
N THR A 679 22.93 -2.29 -20.57
CA THR A 679 24.35 -2.53 -20.74
C THR A 679 24.63 -4.02 -20.51
N THR A 680 25.71 -4.53 -21.09
CA THR A 680 26.16 -5.91 -20.85
C THR A 680 27.20 -5.89 -19.72
N PRO A 681 27.04 -6.67 -18.66
CA PRO A 681 25.97 -7.66 -18.42
C PRO A 681 24.64 -7.02 -17.97
N ALA A 682 23.51 -7.70 -18.28
CA ALA A 682 22.21 -7.33 -17.76
C ALA A 682 22.16 -7.61 -16.25
N LEU A 683 21.79 -6.60 -15.45
CA LEU A 683 21.70 -6.70 -14.00
C LEU A 683 20.30 -6.31 -13.53
N ARG A 684 19.55 -7.30 -13.02
CA ARG A 684 18.27 -7.11 -12.32
C ARG A 684 18.55 -7.13 -10.82
N SER A 685 18.45 -5.98 -10.17
CA SER A 685 18.94 -5.78 -8.81
C SER A 685 18.34 -6.73 -7.78
N GLN A 686 17.05 -7.03 -7.85
CA GLN A 686 16.40 -7.94 -6.89
C GLN A 686 16.87 -9.39 -7.00
N VAL A 687 17.30 -9.82 -8.17
CA VAL A 687 17.95 -11.12 -8.37
C VAL A 687 19.39 -11.08 -7.86
N ALA A 688 20.15 -10.07 -8.27
CA ALA A 688 21.54 -9.90 -7.85
C ALA A 688 21.70 -9.75 -6.32
N LEU A 689 20.76 -9.10 -5.65
CA LEU A 689 20.72 -9.02 -4.18
C LEU A 689 20.51 -10.39 -3.52
N TYR A 690 19.66 -11.24 -4.08
CA TYR A 690 19.46 -12.59 -3.57
C TYR A 690 20.73 -13.44 -3.75
N GLU A 691 21.36 -13.37 -4.91
CA GLU A 691 22.64 -14.02 -5.22
C GLU A 691 23.78 -13.53 -4.31
N TYR A 692 23.84 -12.20 -4.05
CA TYR A 692 24.79 -11.62 -3.12
C TYR A 692 24.69 -12.26 -1.72
N TYR A 693 23.46 -12.41 -1.19
CA TYR A 693 23.27 -13.03 0.11
C TYR A 693 23.48 -14.55 0.10
N GLN A 694 23.16 -15.25 -0.98
CA GLN A 694 23.51 -16.65 -1.14
C GLN A 694 25.01 -16.86 -1.12
N HIS A 695 25.76 -16.04 -1.85
CA HIS A 695 27.21 -16.12 -1.88
C HIS A 695 27.83 -15.82 -0.50
N LYS A 696 27.34 -14.78 0.16
CA LYS A 696 27.80 -14.40 1.50
C LYS A 696 27.60 -15.53 2.52
N ASN A 697 26.52 -16.27 2.43
CA ASN A 697 26.26 -17.42 3.33
C ASN A 697 27.18 -18.61 3.03
N LYS A 698 27.52 -18.88 1.74
CA LYS A 698 28.41 -19.98 1.36
C LYS A 698 29.89 -19.78 1.76
N LEU A 699 30.35 -18.55 1.87
CA LEU A 699 31.73 -18.24 2.28
C LEU A 699 32.04 -18.58 3.75
N THR A 700 31.04 -18.99 4.50
CA THR A 700 31.14 -19.28 5.96
C THR A 700 30.79 -20.71 6.34
N GLU A 701 30.27 -21.51 5.40
CA GLU A 701 30.23 -22.96 5.48
C GLU A 701 31.61 -23.55 5.10
#